data_5b331f121c46a77a4babf4d8a7616a06
#
_entry.id   5b331f121c46a77a4babf4d8a7616a06
#
_cell.length_a   1.000
_cell.length_b   1.000
_cell.length_c   1.000
_cell.angle_alpha   90.00
_cell.angle_beta   90.00
_cell.angle_gamma   90.00
#
_symmetry.space_group_name_H-M   'P 1'
#
loop_
_entity.id
_entity.type
_entity.pdbx_description
1 polymer ?
#
loop_
_entity_poly.entity_id
_entity_poly.type
_entity_poly.pdbx_seq_one_letter_code
_entity_poly.pdbx_strand_id
1 'polypeptide(L)'
;CVTAVGLAGCGAGIPNGPKKPNGSSAPAYTAPPVEDKVDMLKNEMRNMNIEGAVGKILTANETVWVQKVLQDNPRLFDAFLHPEENDLAKAMWHGEFPGKLLSGIAQTYLLNNDPRTKETGDRMVALFQEAQGEDGYLGPWSEAVRYNKDVLDPNTETWGKWDTWGQYHCIYGLYRWYQITGNQEALHIAVRALDGIYNYFIVGGQTFVSQNWAECNLAIGHAFALLYEATGKPEYLQAAEYIVNEEWNMEYPDFYSKTILSCGWMTAALEGKAFYESGQPRWEGLYALETLAVLYRVTGNETYGEAMESLWWGMVGTDRHNTGSFGTGEGATGDPYGHGSETCNIVAWMAFSTDYLKMSKNSYVADELELSFYNASLGSLLAGEREFTYMNHSDGSRESALIILEGHSFDGGRDMSCCQANGNRGISQVAEWALLTGTDGLYLNYYGASNMQTQTAGGNSVTLRQETQYPKNGAVKITVTAEQEESFVLRLRIPVWSEQTVVRVNGEVCEGVRAGTYYEISRSWKTGDVIELHFDMQMHFWMAEKGTIGQKVSVYYGPLLLAYQTSDSLRPTTRFEIDTLRAMEPIEGDGLVSFRCTSSKGEAVIFTDYYSAGRNGEAFVSWIVAGRDLETISFEKYGNPVWNNR
;
A
#
# COMPACT_ATOMS: atom_id res chain seq x y z
N CYS A 1 -12.51 60.60 -24.09
CA CYS A 1 -11.38 60.50 -23.11
C CYS A 1 -11.73 59.52 -22.03
N VAL A 2 -11.18 58.32 -22.11
CA VAL A 2 -11.22 57.33 -21.03
C VAL A 2 -9.75 56.96 -20.75
N THR A 3 -9.30 57.35 -19.58
CA THR A 3 -7.94 57.06 -19.06
C THR A 3 -7.90 55.64 -18.52
N ALA A 4 -7.02 54.81 -19.07
CA ALA A 4 -6.70 53.51 -18.56
C ALA A 4 -5.79 53.67 -17.33
N VAL A 5 -6.19 53.09 -16.18
CA VAL A 5 -5.36 52.94 -14.97
C VAL A 5 -4.81 51.54 -14.99
N GLY A 6 -3.48 51.44 -15.14
CA GLY A 6 -2.77 50.16 -15.06
C GLY A 6 -2.68 49.68 -13.61
N LEU A 7 -3.13 48.46 -13.36
CA LEU A 7 -2.91 47.74 -12.13
C LEU A 7 -1.54 47.07 -12.21
N ALA A 8 -0.59 47.58 -11.44
CA ALA A 8 0.69 46.93 -11.16
C ALA A 8 0.45 45.77 -10.18
N GLY A 9 0.70 44.54 -10.63
CA GLY A 9 0.69 43.36 -9.79
C GLY A 9 1.88 43.40 -8.82
N CYS A 10 1.63 43.50 -7.54
CA CYS A 10 2.60 43.24 -6.50
C CYS A 10 2.72 41.70 -6.32
N GLY A 11 3.75 41.11 -6.90
CA GLY A 11 4.20 39.80 -6.51
C GLY A 11 4.77 39.86 -5.09
N ALA A 12 4.06 39.33 -4.11
CA ALA A 12 4.58 39.12 -2.79
C ALA A 12 5.63 38.01 -2.84
N GLY A 13 6.89 38.36 -2.87
CA GLY A 13 7.99 37.42 -2.67
C GLY A 13 7.92 36.87 -1.25
N ILE A 14 8.04 35.55 -1.13
CA ILE A 14 8.19 34.85 0.14
C ILE A 14 9.39 35.46 0.89
N PRO A 15 9.27 35.86 2.17
CA PRO A 15 10.37 36.41 2.92
C PRO A 15 11.49 35.37 3.04
N ASN A 16 12.72 35.75 2.67
CA ASN A 16 13.89 34.97 2.98
C ASN A 16 14.02 34.92 4.51
N GLY A 17 13.75 33.76 5.11
CA GLY A 17 14.02 33.48 6.51
C GLY A 17 15.52 33.64 6.84
N PRO A 18 15.89 33.76 8.11
CA PRO A 18 17.27 33.97 8.54
C PRO A 18 18.16 32.84 8.03
N LYS A 19 19.22 33.18 7.32
CA LYS A 19 20.23 32.23 6.84
C LYS A 19 20.85 31.53 8.06
N LYS A 20 20.57 30.23 8.23
CA LYS A 20 21.36 29.38 9.14
C LYS A 20 22.82 29.37 8.70
N PRO A 21 23.79 29.26 9.65
CA PRO A 21 25.21 29.19 9.32
C PRO A 21 25.48 27.98 8.42
N ASN A 22 26.43 28.10 7.49
CA ASN A 22 26.84 27.09 6.52
C ASN A 22 26.95 25.72 7.16
N GLY A 23 26.09 24.80 6.73
CA GLY A 23 25.94 23.48 7.29
C GLY A 23 27.19 22.61 7.07
N SER A 24 27.64 22.00 8.12
CA SER A 24 28.29 20.71 8.00
C SER A 24 27.25 19.72 7.52
N SER A 25 27.50 19.00 6.43
CA SER A 25 26.68 17.84 6.04
C SER A 25 26.55 16.91 7.23
N ALA A 26 25.34 16.43 7.51
CA ALA A 26 25.12 15.43 8.55
C ALA A 26 26.10 14.25 8.36
N PRO A 27 26.73 13.75 9.44
CA PRO A 27 27.64 12.63 9.32
C PRO A 27 26.88 11.43 8.75
N ALA A 28 27.46 10.79 7.73
CA ALA A 28 26.88 9.56 7.17
C ALA A 28 26.86 8.49 8.26
N TYR A 29 25.74 7.78 8.41
CA TYR A 29 25.69 6.58 9.22
C TYR A 29 26.54 5.51 8.52
N THR A 30 27.62 5.08 9.18
CA THR A 30 28.58 4.11 8.66
C THR A 30 28.55 2.79 9.44
N ALA A 31 27.41 2.45 10.04
CA ALA A 31 27.25 1.18 10.71
C ALA A 31 27.49 0.02 9.71
N PRO A 32 28.13 -1.08 10.14
CA PRO A 32 28.20 -2.26 9.31
C PRO A 32 26.78 -2.74 8.99
N PRO A 33 26.53 -3.31 7.79
CA PRO A 33 25.23 -3.87 7.45
C PRO A 33 24.80 -4.90 8.51
N VAL A 34 23.55 -4.82 8.94
CA VAL A 34 22.95 -5.86 9.77
C VAL A 34 22.87 -7.15 8.94
N GLU A 35 23.33 -8.25 9.49
CA GLU A 35 23.32 -9.54 8.81
C GLU A 35 21.93 -10.16 8.87
N ASP A 36 21.38 -10.48 7.69
CA ASP A 36 20.15 -11.27 7.61
C ASP A 36 20.39 -12.70 8.13
N LYS A 37 19.55 -13.16 9.02
CA LYS A 37 19.57 -14.54 9.55
C LYS A 37 18.67 -15.47 8.75
N VAL A 38 17.74 -14.91 7.98
CA VAL A 38 16.82 -15.63 7.10
C VAL A 38 16.94 -15.09 5.69
N ASP A 39 16.95 -16.00 4.71
CA ASP A 39 16.97 -15.66 3.28
C ASP A 39 15.57 -15.20 2.83
N MET A 40 15.35 -13.88 2.84
CA MET A 40 14.17 -13.24 2.32
C MET A 40 14.47 -12.52 0.99
N LEU A 41 13.43 -12.31 0.17
CA LEU A 41 13.57 -11.51 -1.04
C LEU A 41 13.81 -10.04 -0.70
N LYS A 42 14.57 -9.36 -1.56
CA LYS A 42 14.90 -7.93 -1.44
C LYS A 42 14.35 -7.15 -2.63
N ASN A 43 13.99 -5.91 -2.38
CA ASN A 43 13.71 -4.98 -3.47
C ASN A 43 15.00 -4.25 -3.85
N GLU A 44 15.63 -4.70 -4.93
CA GLU A 44 16.82 -4.08 -5.55
C GLU A 44 16.44 -3.25 -6.78
N MET A 45 15.17 -2.88 -6.92
CA MET A 45 14.67 -2.06 -8.03
C MET A 45 15.32 -0.68 -8.03
N ARG A 46 15.80 -0.28 -9.20
CA ARG A 46 16.40 1.05 -9.43
C ARG A 46 15.47 1.96 -10.21
N ASN A 47 14.69 1.37 -11.09
CA ASN A 47 13.70 2.05 -11.92
C ASN A 47 12.72 1.01 -12.47
N MET A 48 11.42 1.36 -12.54
CA MET A 48 10.43 0.45 -13.09
C MET A 48 9.85 0.92 -14.43
N ASN A 49 9.63 2.20 -14.60
CA ASN A 49 9.05 2.86 -15.77
C ASN A 49 7.89 2.09 -16.42
N ILE A 50 6.70 2.19 -15.79
CA ILE A 50 5.47 1.57 -16.31
C ILE A 50 4.96 2.40 -17.50
N GLU A 51 4.61 1.71 -18.58
CA GLU A 51 4.11 2.26 -19.83
C GLU A 51 2.62 1.86 -20.06
N GLY A 52 2.06 2.18 -21.21
CA GLY A 52 0.71 1.77 -21.59
C GLY A 52 -0.39 2.48 -20.80
N ALA A 53 -1.52 1.81 -20.61
CA ALA A 53 -2.69 2.40 -19.93
C ALA A 53 -2.40 2.68 -18.46
N VAL A 54 -1.82 1.74 -17.73
CA VAL A 54 -1.46 1.89 -16.31
C VAL A 54 -0.41 2.99 -16.13
N GLY A 55 0.62 3.02 -16.97
CA GLY A 55 1.65 4.06 -16.92
C GLY A 55 1.08 5.47 -17.10
N LYS A 56 0.08 5.64 -17.98
CA LYS A 56 -0.62 6.92 -18.14
C LYS A 56 -1.36 7.35 -16.89
N ILE A 57 -2.03 6.42 -16.20
CA ILE A 57 -2.74 6.69 -14.94
C ILE A 57 -1.74 7.16 -13.87
N LEU A 58 -0.66 6.41 -13.67
CA LEU A 58 0.36 6.73 -12.66
C LEU A 58 1.06 8.06 -12.95
N THR A 59 1.45 8.31 -14.21
CA THR A 59 2.08 9.57 -14.63
C THR A 59 1.11 10.77 -14.49
N ALA A 60 -0.18 10.57 -14.76
CA ALA A 60 -1.17 11.62 -14.56
C ALA A 60 -1.28 11.97 -13.07
N ASN A 61 -1.42 10.97 -12.18
CA ASN A 61 -1.44 11.21 -10.72
C ASN A 61 -0.15 11.88 -10.24
N GLU A 62 1.01 11.42 -10.68
CA GLU A 62 2.30 12.04 -10.35
C GLU A 62 2.31 13.53 -10.71
N THR A 63 1.83 13.87 -11.91
CA THR A 63 1.87 15.24 -12.44
C THR A 63 0.86 16.17 -11.75
N VAL A 64 -0.37 15.68 -11.49
CA VAL A 64 -1.45 16.53 -10.97
C VAL A 64 -1.55 16.53 -9.45
N TRP A 65 -0.96 15.55 -8.76
CA TRP A 65 -0.98 15.45 -7.30
C TRP A 65 0.42 15.49 -6.69
N VAL A 66 1.27 14.48 -6.95
CA VAL A 66 2.56 14.29 -6.26
C VAL A 66 3.48 15.51 -6.43
N GLN A 67 3.68 15.97 -7.66
CA GLN A 67 4.56 17.10 -7.97
C GLN A 67 4.00 18.46 -7.54
N LYS A 68 2.71 18.52 -7.17
CA LYS A 68 2.05 19.76 -6.75
C LYS A 68 1.63 19.78 -5.29
N VAL A 69 1.87 18.70 -4.56
CA VAL A 69 1.33 18.52 -3.21
C VAL A 69 1.67 19.66 -2.25
N LEU A 70 2.88 20.20 -2.30
CA LEU A 70 3.30 21.33 -1.46
C LEU A 70 2.71 22.67 -1.95
N GLN A 71 2.51 22.82 -3.26
CA GLN A 71 1.86 24.00 -3.83
C GLN A 71 0.37 24.04 -3.47
N ASP A 72 -0.30 22.89 -3.59
CA ASP A 72 -1.74 22.77 -3.38
C ASP A 72 -2.10 22.73 -1.89
N ASN A 73 -1.14 22.35 -1.02
CA ASN A 73 -1.30 22.27 0.43
C ASN A 73 -0.21 23.08 1.16
N PRO A 74 -0.22 24.43 1.03
CA PRO A 74 0.85 25.28 1.58
C PRO A 74 0.93 25.25 3.10
N ARG A 75 -0.14 24.82 3.78
CA ARG A 75 -0.23 24.72 5.25
C ARG A 75 0.13 23.35 5.81
N LEU A 76 0.60 22.43 4.96
CA LEU A 76 0.87 21.04 5.35
C LEU A 76 1.81 20.90 6.58
N PHE A 77 2.74 21.82 6.72
CA PHE A 77 3.71 21.84 7.83
C PHE A 77 3.43 22.90 8.91
N ASP A 78 2.36 23.68 8.82
CA ASP A 78 2.08 24.77 9.77
C ASP A 78 2.05 24.27 11.21
N ALA A 79 1.34 23.16 11.47
CA ALA A 79 1.25 22.59 12.82
C ALA A 79 2.61 22.07 13.36
N PHE A 80 3.51 21.65 12.47
CA PHE A 80 4.84 21.19 12.84
C PHE A 80 5.81 22.37 13.10
N LEU A 81 5.66 23.44 12.33
CA LEU A 81 6.49 24.64 12.46
C LEU A 81 6.07 25.53 13.63
N HIS A 82 4.78 25.46 14.01
CA HIS A 82 4.16 26.28 15.05
C HIS A 82 3.33 25.41 16.03
N PRO A 83 3.93 24.41 16.69
CA PRO A 83 3.20 23.47 17.52
C PRO A 83 2.48 24.13 18.72
N GLU A 84 2.97 25.28 19.20
CA GLU A 84 2.35 26.03 20.30
C GLU A 84 1.04 26.74 19.89
N GLU A 85 0.83 26.94 18.59
CA GLU A 85 -0.37 27.55 18.03
C GLU A 85 -1.41 26.55 17.56
N ASN A 86 -1.08 25.24 17.63
CA ASN A 86 -1.93 24.17 17.13
C ASN A 86 -3.19 23.99 17.99
N ASP A 87 -4.35 23.98 17.35
CA ASP A 87 -5.62 23.65 17.98
C ASP A 87 -5.74 22.12 18.14
N LEU A 88 -5.46 21.63 19.34
CA LEU A 88 -5.41 20.21 19.67
C LEU A 88 -6.74 19.47 19.40
N ALA A 89 -7.87 20.13 19.57
CA ALA A 89 -9.18 19.52 19.40
C ALA A 89 -9.49 19.21 17.93
N LYS A 90 -8.84 19.93 16.98
CA LYS A 90 -9.14 19.84 15.54
C LYS A 90 -8.06 19.15 14.71
N ALA A 91 -6.93 18.78 15.30
CA ALA A 91 -5.74 18.39 14.56
C ALA A 91 -5.12 17.05 14.99
N MET A 92 -5.85 16.16 15.66
CA MET A 92 -5.28 14.95 16.28
C MET A 92 -4.54 14.02 15.29
N TRP A 93 -4.96 13.96 14.03
CA TRP A 93 -4.35 13.10 12.99
C TRP A 93 -3.44 13.84 12.02
N HIS A 94 -3.27 15.15 12.11
CA HIS A 94 -2.44 15.93 11.18
C HIS A 94 -0.96 15.51 11.20
N GLY A 95 -0.48 14.92 12.28
CA GLY A 95 0.89 14.45 12.41
C GLY A 95 1.30 13.39 11.39
N GLU A 96 0.37 12.67 10.79
CA GLU A 96 0.67 11.59 9.87
C GLU A 96 0.81 12.02 8.38
N PHE A 97 0.18 13.13 7.98
CA PHE A 97 0.05 13.49 6.57
C PHE A 97 1.38 13.74 5.86
N PRO A 98 2.31 14.55 6.40
CA PRO A 98 3.59 14.77 5.74
C PRO A 98 4.38 13.47 5.53
N GLY A 99 4.37 12.57 6.51
CA GLY A 99 5.04 11.28 6.44
C GLY A 99 4.44 10.34 5.40
N LYS A 100 3.10 10.23 5.37
CA LYS A 100 2.38 9.44 4.37
C LYS A 100 2.66 9.94 2.95
N LEU A 101 2.59 11.24 2.75
CA LEU A 101 2.92 11.86 1.46
C LEU A 101 4.35 11.57 1.04
N LEU A 102 5.34 11.75 1.93
CA LEU A 102 6.74 11.50 1.59
C LEU A 102 6.99 10.03 1.22
N SER A 103 6.34 9.08 1.89
CA SER A 103 6.44 7.66 1.52
C SER A 103 5.87 7.37 0.14
N GLY A 104 4.73 7.97 -0.23
CA GLY A 104 4.15 7.87 -1.57
C GLY A 104 5.02 8.53 -2.65
N ILE A 105 5.60 9.70 -2.35
CA ILE A 105 6.54 10.41 -3.23
C ILE A 105 7.78 9.55 -3.49
N ALA A 106 8.32 8.89 -2.45
CA ALA A 106 9.48 8.02 -2.56
C ALA A 106 9.21 6.84 -3.52
N GLN A 107 8.07 6.18 -3.37
CA GLN A 107 7.67 5.07 -4.25
C GLN A 107 7.39 5.55 -5.69
N THR A 108 6.76 6.71 -5.85
CA THR A 108 6.54 7.31 -7.18
C THR A 108 7.87 7.65 -7.86
N TYR A 109 8.84 8.18 -7.11
CA TYR A 109 10.18 8.44 -7.64
C TYR A 109 10.87 7.15 -8.10
N LEU A 110 10.70 6.04 -7.38
CA LEU A 110 11.24 4.73 -7.78
C LEU A 110 10.65 4.21 -9.10
N LEU A 111 9.41 4.62 -9.45
CA LEU A 111 8.80 4.20 -10.72
C LEU A 111 9.51 4.75 -11.95
N ASN A 112 9.99 6.01 -11.93
CA ASN A 112 10.47 6.67 -13.15
C ASN A 112 11.67 7.60 -12.97
N ASN A 113 12.12 7.84 -11.74
CA ASN A 113 13.20 8.76 -11.37
C ASN A 113 12.98 10.20 -11.89
N ASP A 114 11.71 10.68 -11.94
CA ASP A 114 11.41 12.05 -12.41
C ASP A 114 12.05 13.09 -11.48
N PRO A 115 12.88 14.01 -12.02
CA PRO A 115 13.60 15.00 -11.22
C PRO A 115 12.67 15.98 -10.49
N ARG A 116 11.44 16.23 -10.98
CA ARG A 116 10.46 17.10 -10.31
C ARG A 116 9.87 16.42 -9.08
N THR A 117 9.64 15.11 -9.16
CA THR A 117 9.22 14.29 -8.02
C THR A 117 10.32 14.23 -6.97
N LYS A 118 11.58 14.13 -7.42
CA LYS A 118 12.74 14.23 -6.52
C LYS A 118 12.81 15.58 -5.82
N GLU A 119 12.63 16.67 -6.55
CA GLU A 119 12.61 18.03 -5.99
C GLU A 119 11.53 18.18 -4.91
N THR A 120 10.32 17.64 -5.15
CA THR A 120 9.23 17.64 -4.17
C THR A 120 9.62 16.89 -2.89
N GLY A 121 10.19 15.69 -3.00
CA GLY A 121 10.65 14.92 -1.85
C GLY A 121 11.80 15.60 -1.08
N ASP A 122 12.81 16.11 -1.77
CA ASP A 122 13.92 16.84 -1.14
C ASP A 122 13.41 18.11 -0.42
N ARG A 123 12.41 18.79 -0.98
CA ARG A 123 11.78 19.94 -0.32
C ARG A 123 11.04 19.53 0.95
N MET A 124 10.34 18.38 0.92
CA MET A 124 9.70 17.86 2.14
C MET A 124 10.72 17.51 3.22
N VAL A 125 11.84 16.88 2.87
CA VAL A 125 12.93 16.61 3.83
C VAL A 125 13.45 17.91 4.46
N ALA A 126 13.62 18.97 3.67
CA ALA A 126 14.04 20.28 4.19
C ALA A 126 13.01 20.87 5.17
N LEU A 127 11.70 20.70 4.90
CA LEU A 127 10.64 21.13 5.83
C LEU A 127 10.63 20.31 7.12
N PHE A 128 10.85 19.00 7.04
CA PHE A 128 11.02 18.17 8.23
C PHE A 128 12.23 18.59 9.07
N GLN A 129 13.35 18.92 8.42
CA GLN A 129 14.54 19.42 9.11
C GLN A 129 14.27 20.75 9.83
N GLU A 130 13.52 21.66 9.19
CA GLU A 130 13.15 22.95 9.77
C GLU A 130 12.21 22.79 10.97
N ALA A 131 11.27 21.83 10.88
CA ALA A 131 10.24 21.58 11.89
C ALA A 131 10.72 20.75 13.09
N GLN A 132 11.82 19.99 12.95
CA GLN A 132 12.29 19.09 14.01
C GLN A 132 12.80 19.84 15.23
N GLY A 133 12.26 19.52 16.42
CA GLY A 133 12.69 20.06 17.69
C GLY A 133 14.17 19.76 18.04
N GLU A 134 14.74 20.53 18.96
CA GLU A 134 16.13 20.31 19.43
C GLU A 134 16.29 18.95 20.11
N ASP A 135 15.25 18.46 20.77
CA ASP A 135 15.15 17.14 21.41
C ASP A 135 14.86 15.98 20.42
N GLY A 136 14.74 16.29 19.13
CA GLY A 136 14.44 15.33 18.07
C GLY A 136 12.96 15.16 17.77
N TYR A 137 12.05 15.70 18.58
CA TYR A 137 10.62 15.57 18.37
C TYR A 137 10.21 16.03 16.97
N LEU A 138 9.36 15.24 16.31
CA LEU A 138 8.88 15.48 14.96
C LEU A 138 7.37 15.26 14.89
N GLY A 139 6.61 16.25 15.32
CA GLY A 139 5.15 16.16 15.36
C GLY A 139 4.51 17.52 15.57
N PRO A 140 3.17 17.59 15.54
CA PRO A 140 2.42 18.85 15.58
C PRO A 140 2.09 19.36 16.98
N TRP A 141 2.62 18.77 18.06
CA TRP A 141 2.22 19.06 19.42
C TRP A 141 3.29 19.81 20.23
N SER A 142 2.87 20.77 21.02
CA SER A 142 3.74 21.46 21.95
C SER A 142 4.28 20.52 23.04
N GLU A 143 5.39 20.88 23.67
CA GLU A 143 6.02 20.07 24.73
C GLU A 143 5.08 19.78 25.91
N ALA A 144 4.16 20.69 26.20
CA ALA A 144 3.19 20.53 27.30
C ALA A 144 2.19 19.39 27.10
N VAL A 145 1.95 18.98 25.83
CA VAL A 145 0.85 18.08 25.48
C VAL A 145 1.28 16.88 24.63
N ARG A 146 2.57 16.74 24.28
CA ARG A 146 3.09 15.56 23.55
C ARG A 146 2.83 14.27 24.32
N TYR A 147 2.72 13.17 23.60
CA TYR A 147 2.62 11.83 24.18
C TYR A 147 1.44 11.65 25.15
N ASN A 148 0.36 12.42 24.98
CA ASN A 148 -0.86 12.37 25.80
C ASN A 148 -0.67 12.64 27.29
N LYS A 149 0.35 13.37 27.68
CA LYS A 149 0.49 13.81 29.06
C LYS A 149 -0.75 14.62 29.46
N ASP A 150 -1.55 14.09 30.38
CA ASP A 150 -2.60 14.77 31.16
C ASP A 150 -3.74 15.48 30.40
N VAL A 151 -3.99 15.17 29.12
CA VAL A 151 -4.96 15.91 28.27
C VAL A 151 -6.18 15.06 27.86
N LEU A 152 -6.49 14.00 28.57
CA LEU A 152 -7.72 13.24 28.34
C LEU A 152 -8.86 13.85 29.16
N ASP A 153 -9.42 14.98 28.68
CA ASP A 153 -10.65 15.54 29.25
C ASP A 153 -11.85 15.14 28.38
N PRO A 154 -12.72 14.23 28.87
CA PRO A 154 -13.91 13.80 28.14
C PRO A 154 -14.90 14.92 27.86
N ASN A 155 -14.78 16.07 28.54
CA ASN A 155 -15.68 17.21 28.36
C ASN A 155 -15.21 18.18 27.26
N THR A 156 -13.97 18.07 26.82
CA THR A 156 -13.38 18.94 25.80
C THR A 156 -13.30 18.31 24.41
N GLU A 157 -13.84 17.08 24.25
CA GLU A 157 -13.71 16.29 23.01
C GLU A 157 -12.25 16.12 22.56
N THR A 158 -11.27 16.28 23.46
CA THR A 158 -9.86 16.00 23.20
C THR A 158 -9.68 14.49 23.13
N TRP A 159 -9.88 13.99 21.94
CA TRP A 159 -9.63 12.61 21.56
C TRP A 159 -8.17 12.30 21.81
N GLY A 160 -7.84 11.11 22.28
CA GLY A 160 -6.44 10.74 22.49
C GLY A 160 -5.59 11.09 21.27
N LYS A 161 -4.37 11.56 21.47
CA LYS A 161 -3.50 11.98 20.36
C LYS A 161 -2.89 10.78 19.68
N TRP A 162 -2.85 10.82 18.38
CA TRP A 162 -2.11 9.89 17.55
C TRP A 162 -0.64 10.36 17.38
N ASP A 163 0.00 10.72 18.48
CA ASP A 163 1.30 11.39 18.41
C ASP A 163 2.40 10.44 17.94
N THR A 164 2.56 9.31 18.59
CA THR A 164 3.55 8.30 18.18
C THR A 164 3.22 7.73 16.80
N TRP A 165 1.94 7.59 16.46
CA TRP A 165 1.49 7.22 15.12
C TRP A 165 1.90 8.26 14.05
N GLY A 166 1.69 9.54 14.32
CA GLY A 166 2.11 10.61 13.41
C GLY A 166 3.61 10.59 13.18
N GLN A 167 4.39 10.49 14.26
CA GLN A 167 5.86 10.39 14.19
C GLN A 167 6.32 9.12 13.48
N TYR A 168 5.61 7.98 13.66
CA TYR A 168 5.90 6.76 12.90
C TYR A 168 5.85 7.02 11.39
N HIS A 169 4.79 7.65 10.88
CA HIS A 169 4.69 7.95 9.45
C HIS A 169 5.77 8.91 8.96
N CYS A 170 6.12 9.93 9.76
CA CYS A 170 7.21 10.84 9.42
C CYS A 170 8.55 10.09 9.33
N ILE A 171 8.88 9.26 10.34
CA ILE A 171 10.10 8.44 10.38
C ILE A 171 10.12 7.46 9.20
N TYR A 172 8.99 6.78 8.92
CA TYR A 172 8.87 5.85 7.82
C TYR A 172 9.06 6.53 6.46
N GLY A 173 8.42 7.67 6.23
CA GLY A 173 8.55 8.43 4.98
C GLY A 173 9.99 8.90 4.75
N LEU A 174 10.66 9.42 5.79
CA LEU A 174 12.05 9.83 5.75
C LEU A 174 13.00 8.64 5.50
N TYR A 175 12.77 7.51 6.16
CA TYR A 175 13.54 6.29 5.95
C TYR A 175 13.38 5.76 4.51
N ARG A 176 12.16 5.73 3.97
CA ARG A 176 11.91 5.34 2.57
C ARG A 176 12.61 6.27 1.58
N TRP A 177 12.57 7.58 1.84
CA TRP A 177 13.29 8.55 1.02
C TRP A 177 14.80 8.31 1.05
N TYR A 178 15.36 8.02 2.22
CA TYR A 178 16.75 7.62 2.36
C TYR A 178 17.08 6.35 1.58
N GLN A 179 16.29 5.29 1.72
CA GLN A 179 16.55 4.02 1.03
C GLN A 179 16.59 4.17 -0.50
N ILE A 180 15.70 4.96 -1.07
CA ILE A 180 15.56 5.11 -2.53
C ILE A 180 16.56 6.11 -3.10
N THR A 181 16.86 7.19 -2.37
CA THR A 181 17.69 8.31 -2.88
C THR A 181 19.08 8.37 -2.30
N GLY A 182 19.36 7.68 -1.19
CA GLY A 182 20.60 7.80 -0.43
C GLY A 182 20.70 9.10 0.39
N ASN A 183 19.60 9.85 0.57
CA ASN A 183 19.59 11.13 1.28
C ASN A 183 19.89 10.94 2.77
N GLN A 184 21.12 11.22 3.18
CA GLN A 184 21.59 11.04 4.57
C GLN A 184 20.90 11.97 5.57
N GLU A 185 20.45 13.15 5.14
CA GLU A 185 19.71 14.08 6.01
C GLU A 185 18.36 13.49 6.40
N ALA A 186 17.66 12.83 5.48
CA ALA A 186 16.40 12.14 5.79
C ALA A 186 16.60 11.06 6.86
N LEU A 187 17.65 10.25 6.74
CA LEU A 187 17.98 9.25 7.77
C LEU A 187 18.33 9.90 9.10
N HIS A 188 19.10 10.99 9.09
CA HIS A 188 19.49 11.70 10.31
C HIS A 188 18.28 12.27 11.07
N ILE A 189 17.32 12.88 10.36
CA ILE A 189 16.08 13.39 10.95
C ILE A 189 15.26 12.23 11.55
N ALA A 190 15.11 11.12 10.82
CA ALA A 190 14.39 9.93 11.27
C ALA A 190 15.00 9.34 12.56
N VAL A 191 16.32 9.19 12.60
CA VAL A 191 17.04 8.66 13.77
C VAL A 191 16.89 9.57 14.99
N ARG A 192 17.01 10.90 14.82
CA ARG A 192 16.81 11.84 15.94
C ARG A 192 15.38 11.77 16.49
N ALA A 193 14.38 11.63 15.61
CA ALA A 193 13.00 11.49 16.05
C ALA A 193 12.81 10.19 16.85
N LEU A 194 13.36 9.08 16.37
CA LEU A 194 13.25 7.80 17.05
C LEU A 194 14.06 7.76 18.37
N ASP A 195 15.24 8.41 18.44
CA ASP A 195 15.99 8.57 19.68
C ASP A 195 15.17 9.34 20.74
N GLY A 196 14.42 10.39 20.35
CA GLY A 196 13.51 11.11 21.24
C GLY A 196 12.40 10.22 21.80
N ILE A 197 11.76 9.41 20.93
CA ILE A 197 10.74 8.44 21.32
C ILE A 197 11.33 7.37 22.23
N TYR A 198 12.49 6.82 21.90
CA TYR A 198 13.19 5.82 22.72
C TYR A 198 13.48 6.36 24.13
N ASN A 199 14.01 7.58 24.23
CA ASN A 199 14.31 8.21 25.51
C ASN A 199 13.06 8.44 26.36
N TYR A 200 11.95 8.86 25.74
CA TYR A 200 10.72 9.11 26.49
C TYR A 200 10.04 7.80 26.96
N PHE A 201 9.85 6.83 26.06
CA PHE A 201 9.11 5.60 26.39
C PHE A 201 10.00 4.57 27.08
N ILE A 202 11.09 4.15 26.45
CA ILE A 202 11.89 3.03 26.94
C ILE A 202 12.74 3.44 28.14
N VAL A 203 13.55 4.50 28.02
CA VAL A 203 14.39 4.98 29.12
C VAL A 203 13.54 5.64 30.22
N GLY A 204 12.50 6.38 29.84
CA GLY A 204 11.57 7.03 30.76
C GLY A 204 10.56 6.09 31.42
N GLY A 205 10.53 4.79 31.02
CA GLY A 205 9.66 3.76 31.61
C GLY A 205 8.17 3.97 31.36
N GLN A 206 7.82 4.61 30.23
CA GLN A 206 6.45 4.75 29.76
C GLN A 206 6.10 3.63 28.79
N THR A 207 4.80 3.33 28.61
CA THR A 207 4.34 2.34 27.64
C THR A 207 3.64 3.02 26.46
N PHE A 208 3.76 2.46 25.26
CA PHE A 208 3.07 2.99 24.07
C PHE A 208 1.56 2.80 24.17
N VAL A 209 1.10 1.71 24.80
CA VAL A 209 -0.33 1.45 25.04
C VAL A 209 -0.99 2.47 25.96
N SER A 210 -0.22 3.19 26.79
CA SER A 210 -0.76 4.23 27.68
C SER A 210 -1.22 5.50 26.96
N GLN A 211 -0.94 5.63 25.67
CA GLN A 211 -1.33 6.81 24.88
C GLN A 211 -2.77 6.77 24.37
N ASN A 212 -3.56 5.72 24.63
CA ASN A 212 -4.76 5.35 23.87
C ASN A 212 -4.47 5.05 22.39
N TRP A 213 -5.43 4.49 21.67
CA TRP A 213 -5.25 4.10 20.28
C TRP A 213 -3.99 3.25 20.10
N ALA A 214 -3.86 2.23 20.94
CA ALA A 214 -2.69 1.36 20.97
C ALA A 214 -2.42 0.73 19.58
N GLU A 215 -3.49 0.37 18.85
CA GLU A 215 -3.42 -0.17 17.50
C GLU A 215 -2.73 0.76 16.49
N CYS A 216 -2.79 2.08 16.73
CA CYS A 216 -2.05 3.06 15.95
C CYS A 216 -0.62 3.21 16.46
N ASN A 217 -0.46 3.46 17.76
CA ASN A 217 0.82 3.86 18.35
C ASN A 217 1.85 2.73 18.39
N LEU A 218 1.41 1.47 18.44
CA LEU A 218 2.29 0.29 18.40
C LEU A 218 2.98 0.07 17.04
N ALA A 219 2.55 0.77 15.97
CA ALA A 219 3.25 0.79 14.69
C ALA A 219 4.70 1.30 14.80
N ILE A 220 5.04 2.03 15.86
CA ILE A 220 6.40 2.50 16.11
C ILE A 220 7.41 1.34 16.23
N GLY A 221 6.97 0.14 16.60
CA GLY A 221 7.80 -1.07 16.59
C GLY A 221 8.45 -1.34 15.24
N HIS A 222 7.70 -1.08 14.15
CA HIS A 222 8.21 -1.19 12.79
C HIS A 222 9.32 -0.17 12.51
N ALA A 223 9.17 1.09 12.95
CA ALA A 223 10.22 2.09 12.79
C ALA A 223 11.51 1.71 13.56
N PHE A 224 11.39 1.18 14.78
CA PHE A 224 12.53 0.66 15.53
C PHE A 224 13.25 -0.47 14.78
N ALA A 225 12.51 -1.43 14.25
CA ALA A 225 13.08 -2.54 13.48
C ALA A 225 13.79 -2.05 12.19
N LEU A 226 13.16 -1.15 11.42
CA LEU A 226 13.74 -0.59 10.20
C LEU A 226 15.00 0.25 10.47
N LEU A 227 14.99 1.10 11.51
CA LEU A 227 16.15 1.92 11.82
C LEU A 227 17.26 1.13 12.52
N TYR A 228 16.96 -0.03 13.14
CA TYR A 228 18.00 -0.99 13.51
C TYR A 228 18.79 -1.44 12.28
N GLU A 229 18.12 -1.79 11.18
CA GLU A 229 18.79 -2.19 9.94
C GLU A 229 19.68 -1.09 9.35
N ALA A 230 19.22 0.15 9.41
CA ALA A 230 19.97 1.29 8.88
C ALA A 230 21.15 1.72 9.74
N THR A 231 21.09 1.46 11.06
CA THR A 231 22.05 2.03 12.02
C THR A 231 22.85 1.01 12.81
N GLY A 232 22.38 -0.23 12.90
CA GLY A 232 22.98 -1.28 13.74
C GLY A 232 22.85 -1.03 15.25
N LYS A 233 22.03 -0.04 15.69
CA LYS A 233 21.83 0.29 17.11
C LYS A 233 21.06 -0.84 17.82
N PRO A 234 21.69 -1.64 18.71
CA PRO A 234 21.05 -2.79 19.33
C PRO A 234 19.85 -2.41 20.22
N GLU A 235 19.84 -1.21 20.77
CA GLU A 235 18.72 -0.69 21.54
C GLU A 235 17.43 -0.57 20.73
N TYR A 236 17.51 -0.35 19.43
CA TYR A 236 16.35 -0.32 18.55
C TYR A 236 15.75 -1.72 18.33
N LEU A 237 16.62 -2.73 18.15
CA LEU A 237 16.15 -4.11 18.07
C LEU A 237 15.44 -4.51 19.38
N GLN A 238 16.05 -4.22 20.52
CA GLN A 238 15.46 -4.55 21.83
C GLN A 238 14.11 -3.86 22.04
N ALA A 239 13.97 -2.60 21.59
CA ALA A 239 12.71 -1.87 21.68
C ALA A 239 11.63 -2.51 20.77
N ALA A 240 11.97 -2.89 19.53
CA ALA A 240 11.05 -3.57 18.62
C ALA A 240 10.58 -4.91 19.19
N GLU A 241 11.51 -5.73 19.72
CA GLU A 241 11.19 -7.01 20.36
C GLU A 241 10.32 -6.82 21.62
N TYR A 242 10.61 -5.82 22.44
CA TYR A 242 9.79 -5.48 23.62
C TYR A 242 8.35 -5.11 23.23
N ILE A 243 8.17 -4.27 22.22
CA ILE A 243 6.84 -3.87 21.75
C ILE A 243 6.04 -5.09 21.27
N VAL A 244 6.65 -5.96 20.47
CA VAL A 244 5.98 -7.13 19.89
C VAL A 244 5.67 -8.18 20.95
N ASN A 245 6.64 -8.50 21.83
CA ASN A 245 6.51 -9.61 22.77
C ASN A 245 5.73 -9.24 24.03
N GLU A 246 5.77 -7.97 24.44
CA GLU A 246 5.14 -7.50 25.69
C GLU A 246 3.95 -6.58 25.42
N GLU A 247 4.16 -5.43 24.75
CA GLU A 247 3.12 -4.41 24.67
C GLU A 247 1.94 -4.81 23.78
N TRP A 248 2.11 -5.63 22.74
CA TRP A 248 0.99 -6.12 21.94
C TRP A 248 -0.03 -6.92 22.76
N ASN A 249 0.43 -7.59 23.83
CA ASN A 249 -0.43 -8.38 24.71
C ASN A 249 -0.75 -7.66 26.03
N MET A 250 -0.21 -6.45 26.24
CA MET A 250 -0.43 -5.69 27.47
C MET A 250 -1.86 -5.18 27.54
N GLU A 251 -2.49 -5.33 28.71
CA GLU A 251 -3.79 -4.75 28.99
C GLU A 251 -3.68 -3.25 29.28
N TYR A 252 -4.59 -2.46 28.74
CA TYR A 252 -4.70 -1.03 28.99
C TYR A 252 -6.17 -0.60 29.11
N PRO A 253 -6.47 0.44 29.93
CA PRO A 253 -7.81 1.00 30.00
C PRO A 253 -8.10 1.83 28.76
N ASP A 254 -9.14 1.46 28.01
CA ASP A 254 -9.60 2.28 26.90
C ASP A 254 -10.34 3.52 27.42
N PHE A 255 -9.94 4.66 26.88
CA PHE A 255 -10.50 5.94 27.31
C PHE A 255 -12.00 6.08 26.97
N TYR A 256 -12.42 5.58 25.82
CA TYR A 256 -13.80 5.75 25.34
C TYR A 256 -14.75 4.71 25.91
N SER A 257 -14.45 3.45 25.73
CA SER A 257 -15.34 2.36 26.20
C SER A 257 -15.30 2.17 27.70
N LYS A 258 -14.27 2.71 28.38
CA LYS A 258 -13.98 2.48 29.81
C LYS A 258 -13.80 1.00 30.15
N THR A 259 -13.44 0.19 29.16
CA THR A 259 -13.13 -1.23 29.32
C THR A 259 -11.63 -1.45 29.33
N ILE A 260 -11.21 -2.63 29.73
CA ILE A 260 -9.82 -3.05 29.58
C ILE A 260 -9.69 -3.71 28.22
N LEU A 261 -8.75 -3.23 27.44
CA LEU A 261 -8.43 -3.74 26.10
C LEU A 261 -7.00 -4.27 26.06
N SER A 262 -6.72 -5.08 25.06
CA SER A 262 -5.38 -5.49 24.63
C SER A 262 -5.44 -5.72 23.12
N CYS A 263 -4.40 -5.47 22.38
CA CYS A 263 -4.35 -5.82 20.95
C CYS A 263 -4.28 -7.33 20.75
N GLY A 264 -3.49 -8.03 21.55
CA GLY A 264 -3.44 -9.48 21.60
C GLY A 264 -3.01 -10.15 20.28
N TRP A 265 -2.36 -9.42 19.37
CA TRP A 265 -2.09 -9.89 18.00
C TRP A 265 -1.15 -11.10 17.96
N MET A 266 -0.08 -11.10 18.76
CA MET A 266 0.85 -12.23 18.83
C MET A 266 0.15 -13.48 19.37
N THR A 267 -0.63 -13.33 20.43
CA THR A 267 -1.41 -14.44 21.02
C THR A 267 -2.42 -14.99 20.02
N ALA A 268 -3.17 -14.11 19.33
CA ALA A 268 -4.14 -14.52 18.31
C ALA A 268 -3.45 -15.30 17.18
N ALA A 269 -2.32 -14.79 16.68
CA ALA A 269 -1.54 -15.44 15.62
C ALA A 269 -1.09 -16.86 16.00
N LEU A 270 -0.50 -17.03 17.18
CA LEU A 270 0.03 -18.32 17.66
C LEU A 270 -1.07 -19.31 18.03
N GLU A 271 -2.27 -18.83 18.38
CA GLU A 271 -3.45 -19.66 18.59
C GLU A 271 -4.19 -20.01 17.30
N GLY A 272 -3.75 -19.49 16.15
CA GLY A 272 -4.39 -19.70 14.84
C GLY A 272 -5.73 -19.00 14.70
N LYS A 273 -5.95 -17.93 15.45
CA LYS A 273 -7.11 -17.05 15.32
C LYS A 273 -6.93 -16.09 14.16
N ALA A 274 -8.03 -15.75 13.48
CA ALA A 274 -7.99 -14.71 12.47
C ALA A 274 -7.81 -13.31 13.11
N PHE A 275 -7.33 -12.35 12.33
CA PHE A 275 -7.04 -11.01 12.84
C PHE A 275 -8.27 -10.32 13.44
N TYR A 276 -9.47 -10.50 12.83
CA TYR A 276 -10.73 -9.94 13.35
C TYR A 276 -11.13 -10.48 14.74
N GLU A 277 -10.56 -11.63 15.15
CA GLU A 277 -10.81 -12.25 16.46
C GLU A 277 -9.85 -11.73 17.54
N SER A 278 -8.84 -10.93 17.17
CA SER A 278 -7.93 -10.27 18.10
C SER A 278 -8.55 -9.02 18.72
N GLY A 279 -7.90 -8.45 19.71
CA GLY A 279 -8.27 -7.13 20.18
C GLY A 279 -7.81 -6.06 19.19
N GLN A 280 -8.60 -5.01 18.99
CA GLN A 280 -8.28 -3.88 18.12
C GLN A 280 -7.87 -4.30 16.67
N PRO A 281 -8.73 -5.01 15.93
CA PRO A 281 -8.43 -5.50 14.59
C PRO A 281 -8.59 -4.40 13.52
N ARG A 282 -8.01 -3.22 13.75
CA ARG A 282 -8.04 -2.08 12.84
C ARG A 282 -6.87 -2.14 11.86
N TRP A 283 -7.01 -1.45 10.71
CA TRP A 283 -5.99 -1.46 9.66
C TRP A 283 -4.66 -0.84 10.09
N GLU A 284 -4.69 0.07 11.05
CA GLU A 284 -3.46 0.68 11.60
C GLU A 284 -2.54 -0.38 12.20
N GLY A 285 -3.13 -1.42 12.79
CA GLY A 285 -2.39 -2.58 13.30
C GLY A 285 -1.55 -3.29 12.24
N LEU A 286 -1.93 -3.25 10.94
CA LEU A 286 -1.13 -3.87 9.88
C LEU A 286 0.28 -3.29 9.81
N TYR A 287 0.46 -1.99 10.04
CA TYR A 287 1.78 -1.38 10.10
C TYR A 287 2.61 -1.85 11.32
N ALA A 288 1.95 -2.16 12.43
CA ALA A 288 2.63 -2.82 13.55
C ALA A 288 3.04 -4.24 13.18
N LEU A 289 2.18 -4.99 12.48
CA LEU A 289 2.45 -6.36 12.03
C LEU A 289 3.61 -6.46 11.03
N GLU A 290 3.91 -5.42 10.24
CA GLU A 290 5.10 -5.37 9.38
C GLU A 290 6.41 -5.55 10.19
N THR A 291 6.40 -5.23 11.50
CA THR A 291 7.54 -5.47 12.40
C THR A 291 7.98 -6.94 12.42
N LEU A 292 7.02 -7.87 12.29
CA LEU A 292 7.29 -9.32 12.32
C LEU A 292 8.26 -9.76 11.22
N ALA A 293 8.09 -9.24 9.99
CA ALA A 293 8.97 -9.58 8.87
C ALA A 293 10.42 -9.14 9.12
N VAL A 294 10.60 -7.93 9.65
CA VAL A 294 11.94 -7.40 9.94
C VAL A 294 12.58 -8.19 11.09
N LEU A 295 11.85 -8.42 12.19
CA LEU A 295 12.35 -9.21 13.33
C LEU A 295 12.70 -10.63 12.90
N TYR A 296 11.85 -11.31 12.13
CA TYR A 296 12.15 -12.63 11.59
C TYR A 296 13.47 -12.63 10.83
N ARG A 297 13.63 -11.70 9.91
CA ARG A 297 14.83 -11.60 9.07
C ARG A 297 16.11 -11.39 9.86
N VAL A 298 16.10 -10.45 10.83
CA VAL A 298 17.33 -10.06 11.54
C VAL A 298 17.66 -10.96 12.75
N THR A 299 16.66 -11.66 13.33
CA THR A 299 16.86 -12.53 14.50
C THR A 299 16.88 -14.01 14.16
N GLY A 300 16.19 -14.43 13.09
CA GLY A 300 15.96 -15.82 12.76
C GLY A 300 14.98 -16.53 13.71
N ASN A 301 14.20 -15.77 14.50
CA ASN A 301 13.22 -16.35 15.41
C ASN A 301 11.95 -16.74 14.62
N GLU A 302 11.76 -18.05 14.43
CA GLU A 302 10.66 -18.62 13.65
C GLU A 302 9.27 -18.17 14.15
N THR A 303 9.12 -17.86 15.44
CA THR A 303 7.84 -17.41 16.01
C THR A 303 7.28 -16.17 15.30
N TYR A 304 8.15 -15.25 14.86
CA TYR A 304 7.72 -14.06 14.13
C TYR A 304 7.23 -14.41 12.71
N GLY A 305 7.92 -15.34 12.04
CA GLY A 305 7.52 -15.83 10.73
C GLY A 305 6.18 -16.58 10.78
N GLU A 306 6.03 -17.50 11.74
CA GLU A 306 4.79 -18.26 11.95
C GLU A 306 3.60 -17.33 12.28
N ALA A 307 3.82 -16.32 13.11
CA ALA A 307 2.79 -15.35 13.45
C ALA A 307 2.34 -14.55 12.21
N MET A 308 3.29 -14.07 11.40
CA MET A 308 2.99 -13.34 10.17
C MET A 308 2.21 -14.21 9.17
N GLU A 309 2.63 -15.45 8.96
CA GLU A 309 1.97 -16.41 8.08
C GLU A 309 0.54 -16.68 8.54
N SER A 310 0.33 -16.98 9.82
CA SER A 310 -0.98 -17.24 10.40
C SER A 310 -1.94 -16.08 10.21
N LEU A 311 -1.50 -14.85 10.51
CA LEU A 311 -2.30 -13.64 10.36
C LEU A 311 -2.64 -13.36 8.90
N TRP A 312 -1.66 -13.45 7.98
CA TRP A 312 -1.87 -13.15 6.57
C TRP A 312 -2.91 -14.11 5.94
N TRP A 313 -2.75 -15.41 6.14
CA TRP A 313 -3.69 -16.39 5.64
C TRP A 313 -5.07 -16.30 6.30
N GLY A 314 -5.11 -15.97 7.60
CA GLY A 314 -6.34 -15.68 8.30
C GLY A 314 -7.10 -14.54 7.65
N MET A 315 -6.43 -13.41 7.35
CA MET A 315 -7.02 -12.23 6.71
C MET A 315 -7.53 -12.54 5.29
N VAL A 316 -6.77 -13.26 4.47
CA VAL A 316 -7.24 -13.70 3.14
C VAL A 316 -8.52 -14.50 3.24
N GLY A 317 -8.61 -15.36 4.26
CA GLY A 317 -9.74 -16.24 4.45
C GLY A 317 -11.00 -15.60 4.99
N THR A 318 -10.89 -14.46 5.68
CA THR A 318 -12.02 -13.89 6.43
C THR A 318 -12.40 -12.47 6.04
N ASP A 319 -11.45 -11.66 5.56
CA ASP A 319 -11.65 -10.22 5.42
C ASP A 319 -11.26 -9.66 4.04
N ARG A 320 -10.75 -10.49 3.12
CA ARG A 320 -10.37 -10.08 1.78
C ARG A 320 -11.60 -9.92 0.89
N HIS A 321 -11.86 -8.73 0.40
CA HIS A 321 -12.97 -8.40 -0.50
C HIS A 321 -12.73 -8.84 -1.95
N ASN A 322 -13.78 -8.82 -2.76
CA ASN A 322 -13.70 -9.14 -4.19
C ASN A 322 -12.76 -8.20 -4.97
N THR A 323 -12.51 -7.00 -4.47
CA THR A 323 -11.55 -6.04 -5.04
C THR A 323 -10.09 -6.34 -4.66
N GLY A 324 -9.85 -7.32 -3.80
CA GLY A 324 -8.52 -7.55 -3.20
C GLY A 324 -8.20 -6.63 -2.03
N SER A 325 -9.11 -5.77 -1.60
CA SER A 325 -8.94 -4.98 -0.38
C SER A 325 -9.14 -5.84 0.87
N PHE A 326 -8.66 -5.34 1.99
CA PHE A 326 -8.77 -5.95 3.31
C PHE A 326 -9.77 -5.18 4.18
N GLY A 327 -10.61 -5.91 4.91
CA GLY A 327 -11.45 -5.36 5.95
C GLY A 327 -12.67 -4.56 5.47
N THR A 328 -13.63 -4.37 6.36
CA THR A 328 -14.85 -3.58 6.14
C THR A 328 -14.79 -2.31 6.97
N GLY A 329 -15.03 -1.16 6.34
CA GLY A 329 -14.80 0.12 7.00
C GLY A 329 -13.31 0.32 7.29
N GLU A 330 -12.98 0.48 8.55
CA GLU A 330 -11.61 0.75 9.02
C GLU A 330 -10.98 -0.45 9.75
N GLY A 331 -11.51 -1.67 9.60
CA GLY A 331 -10.96 -2.83 10.30
C GLY A 331 -11.44 -4.17 9.78
N ALA A 332 -10.86 -5.24 10.35
CA ALA A 332 -11.28 -6.60 10.10
C ALA A 332 -12.57 -6.91 10.85
N THR A 333 -13.50 -7.58 10.20
CA THR A 333 -14.81 -7.92 10.76
C THR A 333 -15.20 -9.39 10.56
N GLY A 334 -14.36 -10.16 9.85
CA GLY A 334 -14.69 -11.51 9.42
C GLY A 334 -15.76 -11.56 8.34
N ASP A 335 -16.02 -10.44 7.66
CA ASP A 335 -17.02 -10.32 6.60
C ASP A 335 -16.39 -9.80 5.29
N PRO A 336 -16.04 -10.70 4.34
CA PRO A 336 -15.46 -10.32 3.05
C PRO A 336 -16.48 -9.74 2.07
N TYR A 337 -17.75 -9.64 2.46
CA TYR A 337 -18.87 -9.14 1.64
C TYR A 337 -19.37 -7.77 2.08
N GLY A 338 -18.73 -7.15 3.06
CA GLY A 338 -19.10 -5.86 3.60
C GLY A 338 -19.09 -4.72 2.58
N HIS A 339 -19.57 -3.56 2.99
CA HIS A 339 -19.88 -2.45 2.09
C HIS A 339 -18.68 -1.77 1.44
N GLY A 340 -17.47 -2.00 1.89
CA GLY A 340 -16.25 -1.44 1.34
C GLY A 340 -15.16 -1.23 2.39
N SER A 341 -13.94 -1.01 1.90
CA SER A 341 -12.74 -0.76 2.70
C SER A 341 -12.30 0.68 2.61
N GLU A 342 -11.76 1.21 3.68
CA GLU A 342 -11.03 2.48 3.64
C GLU A 342 -9.81 2.38 2.72
N THR A 343 -9.47 3.44 2.00
CA THR A 343 -8.27 3.44 1.13
C THR A 343 -6.99 3.19 1.91
N CYS A 344 -6.89 3.63 3.16
CA CYS A 344 -5.73 3.32 4.00
C CYS A 344 -5.61 1.83 4.33
N ASN A 345 -6.73 1.08 4.47
CA ASN A 345 -6.71 -0.38 4.59
C ASN A 345 -6.00 -1.03 3.40
N ILE A 346 -6.35 -0.58 2.18
CA ILE A 346 -5.76 -1.11 0.95
C ILE A 346 -4.26 -0.92 0.94
N VAL A 347 -3.80 0.29 1.30
CA VAL A 347 -2.37 0.62 1.33
C VAL A 347 -1.62 -0.22 2.36
N ALA A 348 -2.17 -0.35 3.57
CA ALA A 348 -1.57 -1.12 4.65
C ALA A 348 -1.55 -2.64 4.33
N TRP A 349 -2.65 -3.15 3.75
CA TRP A 349 -2.76 -4.54 3.32
C TRP A 349 -1.72 -4.91 2.26
N MET A 350 -1.54 -4.05 1.24
CA MET A 350 -0.54 -4.27 0.21
C MET A 350 0.89 -4.18 0.76
N ALA A 351 1.16 -3.31 1.73
CA ALA A 351 2.46 -3.22 2.39
C ALA A 351 2.77 -4.49 3.19
N PHE A 352 1.85 -4.92 4.05
CA PHE A 352 1.96 -6.16 4.83
C PHE A 352 2.09 -7.39 3.91
N SER A 353 1.31 -7.47 2.83
CA SER A 353 1.40 -8.54 1.83
C SER A 353 2.73 -8.53 1.07
N THR A 354 3.31 -7.35 0.81
CA THR A 354 4.63 -7.24 0.18
C THR A 354 5.73 -7.82 1.07
N ASP A 355 5.68 -7.56 2.38
CA ASP A 355 6.65 -8.13 3.31
C ASP A 355 6.45 -9.64 3.48
N TYR A 356 5.19 -10.09 3.52
CA TYR A 356 4.91 -11.54 3.51
C TYR A 356 5.35 -12.22 2.20
N LEU A 357 5.23 -11.57 1.04
CA LEU A 357 5.76 -12.07 -0.22
C LEU A 357 7.29 -12.25 -0.17
N LYS A 358 8.00 -11.26 0.37
CA LYS A 358 9.46 -11.33 0.55
C LYS A 358 9.88 -12.50 1.44
N MET A 359 9.11 -12.75 2.49
CA MET A 359 9.34 -13.84 3.44
C MET A 359 8.98 -15.21 2.84
N SER A 360 7.76 -15.36 2.35
CA SER A 360 7.20 -16.66 1.95
C SER A 360 7.67 -17.13 0.58
N LYS A 361 8.06 -16.21 -0.30
CA LYS A 361 8.38 -16.48 -1.72
C LYS A 361 7.24 -17.21 -2.44
N ASN A 362 5.98 -16.97 -2.01
CA ASN A 362 4.80 -17.65 -2.51
C ASN A 362 4.12 -16.84 -3.62
N SER A 363 3.96 -17.43 -4.81
CA SER A 363 3.34 -16.79 -5.98
C SER A 363 1.90 -16.37 -5.74
N TYR A 364 1.17 -17.06 -4.85
CA TYR A 364 -0.20 -16.70 -4.49
C TYR A 364 -0.29 -15.34 -3.80
N VAL A 365 0.70 -14.99 -2.97
CA VAL A 365 0.76 -13.66 -2.35
C VAL A 365 0.94 -12.57 -3.41
N ALA A 366 1.70 -12.84 -4.47
CA ALA A 366 1.83 -11.93 -5.60
C ALA A 366 0.53 -11.84 -6.43
N ASP A 367 -0.26 -12.91 -6.52
CA ASP A 367 -1.60 -12.88 -7.13
C ASP A 367 -2.56 -11.97 -6.33
N GLU A 368 -2.54 -12.02 -5.00
CA GLU A 368 -3.33 -11.13 -4.13
C GLU A 368 -2.88 -9.66 -4.26
N LEU A 369 -1.58 -9.41 -4.37
CA LEU A 369 -1.05 -8.06 -4.62
C LEU A 369 -1.48 -7.52 -5.99
N GLU A 370 -1.47 -8.35 -7.03
CA GLU A 370 -1.96 -7.97 -8.37
C GLU A 370 -3.47 -7.67 -8.34
N LEU A 371 -4.26 -8.51 -7.66
CA LEU A 371 -5.69 -8.30 -7.48
C LEU A 371 -5.97 -6.97 -6.77
N SER A 372 -5.27 -6.71 -5.66
CA SER A 372 -5.38 -5.47 -4.90
C SER A 372 -4.97 -4.25 -5.74
N PHE A 373 -3.88 -4.35 -6.50
CA PHE A 373 -3.37 -3.26 -7.31
C PHE A 373 -4.34 -2.84 -8.42
N TYR A 374 -4.76 -3.79 -9.27
CA TYR A 374 -5.61 -3.48 -10.42
C TYR A 374 -7.03 -3.06 -10.02
N ASN A 375 -7.55 -3.56 -8.91
CA ASN A 375 -8.93 -3.29 -8.51
C ASN A 375 -8.99 -2.31 -7.33
N ALA A 376 -8.65 -2.73 -6.12
CA ALA A 376 -8.81 -1.88 -4.95
C ALA A 376 -7.98 -0.60 -5.01
N SER A 377 -6.69 -0.70 -5.34
CA SER A 377 -5.76 0.43 -5.29
C SER A 377 -6.00 1.42 -6.44
N LEU A 378 -5.96 0.98 -7.70
CA LEU A 378 -6.33 1.84 -8.83
C LEU A 378 -7.77 2.33 -8.70
N GLY A 379 -8.69 1.47 -8.23
CA GLY A 379 -10.09 1.80 -8.01
C GLY A 379 -10.33 2.87 -6.94
N SER A 380 -9.38 3.15 -6.07
CA SER A 380 -9.48 4.28 -5.14
C SER A 380 -9.24 5.65 -5.81
N LEU A 381 -8.66 5.67 -7.01
CA LEU A 381 -8.34 6.91 -7.73
C LEU A 381 -9.57 7.40 -8.53
N LEU A 382 -10.00 8.63 -8.28
CA LEU A 382 -11.12 9.26 -8.96
C LEU A 382 -10.71 9.83 -10.34
N ALA A 383 -11.69 10.19 -11.13
CA ALA A 383 -11.46 10.86 -12.42
C ALA A 383 -10.67 12.16 -12.24
N GLY A 384 -9.73 12.43 -13.17
CA GLY A 384 -8.79 13.54 -13.07
C GLY A 384 -7.51 13.20 -12.31
N GLU A 385 -7.38 11.96 -11.83
CA GLU A 385 -6.18 11.35 -11.25
C GLU A 385 -5.56 12.12 -10.07
N ARG A 386 -6.31 12.99 -9.41
CA ARG A 386 -5.85 13.83 -8.30
C ARG A 386 -6.40 13.40 -6.95
N GLU A 387 -7.68 13.05 -6.90
CA GLU A 387 -8.39 12.72 -5.67
C GLU A 387 -8.55 11.22 -5.52
N PHE A 388 -8.49 10.76 -4.26
CA PHE A 388 -8.75 9.38 -3.89
C PHE A 388 -10.08 9.27 -3.16
N THR A 389 -10.64 8.05 -3.10
CA THR A 389 -11.81 7.77 -2.27
C THR A 389 -11.42 7.65 -0.81
N TYR A 390 -12.33 7.99 0.12
CA TYR A 390 -12.20 7.54 1.50
C TYR A 390 -12.57 6.05 1.58
N MET A 391 -13.83 5.72 1.22
CA MET A 391 -14.31 4.34 1.15
C MET A 391 -14.30 3.82 -0.29
N ASN A 392 -13.71 2.66 -0.49
CA ASN A 392 -13.69 1.94 -1.74
C ASN A 392 -14.74 0.83 -1.70
N HIS A 393 -15.94 1.16 -2.18
CA HIS A 393 -17.09 0.26 -2.12
C HIS A 393 -17.03 -0.84 -3.16
N SER A 394 -17.46 -2.06 -2.81
CA SER A 394 -17.66 -3.14 -3.77
C SER A 394 -18.82 -2.85 -4.72
N ASP A 395 -19.93 -2.33 -4.17
CA ASP A 395 -21.10 -1.83 -4.91
C ASP A 395 -21.44 -0.43 -4.40
N GLY A 396 -21.92 0.46 -5.25
CA GLY A 396 -22.33 1.81 -4.85
C GLY A 396 -21.73 2.91 -5.72
N SER A 397 -21.40 4.03 -5.12
CA SER A 397 -20.74 5.18 -5.76
C SER A 397 -19.41 5.48 -5.08
N ARG A 398 -18.57 6.26 -5.75
CA ARG A 398 -17.27 6.71 -5.23
C ARG A 398 -17.34 8.15 -4.81
N GLU A 399 -16.82 8.45 -3.63
CA GLU A 399 -16.79 9.78 -3.06
C GLU A 399 -15.36 10.17 -2.71
N SER A 400 -15.05 11.46 -2.89
CA SER A 400 -13.72 12.01 -2.59
C SER A 400 -13.36 11.87 -1.11
N ALA A 401 -12.09 11.58 -0.84
CA ALA A 401 -11.51 11.60 0.49
C ALA A 401 -11.20 13.02 1.00
N LEU A 402 -11.32 14.04 0.17
CA LEU A 402 -11.23 15.42 0.64
C LEU A 402 -12.50 15.77 1.40
N ILE A 403 -12.35 16.15 2.65
CA ILE A 403 -13.43 16.41 3.60
C ILE A 403 -13.47 17.88 3.98
N ILE A 404 -14.58 18.33 4.53
CA ILE A 404 -14.70 19.68 5.10
C ILE A 404 -14.52 19.58 6.60
N LEU A 405 -13.39 20.10 7.11
CA LEU A 405 -13.13 20.27 8.53
C LEU A 405 -13.06 21.74 8.87
N GLU A 406 -13.73 22.13 9.95
CA GLU A 406 -13.79 23.51 10.38
C GLU A 406 -12.39 24.00 10.81
N GLY A 407 -11.88 25.03 10.14
CA GLY A 407 -10.61 25.67 10.46
C GLY A 407 -9.36 25.06 9.81
N HIS A 408 -9.47 24.00 9.03
CA HIS A 408 -8.35 23.28 8.42
C HIS A 408 -8.51 23.08 6.91
N SER A 409 -8.64 24.16 6.16
CA SER A 409 -8.83 24.08 4.72
C SER A 409 -7.49 24.08 3.97
N PHE A 410 -7.20 23.01 3.23
CA PHE A 410 -6.04 22.89 2.36
C PHE A 410 -6.36 23.23 0.90
N ASP A 411 -7.45 22.76 0.37
CA ASP A 411 -7.80 22.89 -1.05
C ASP A 411 -9.21 23.47 -1.23
N GLY A 412 -9.27 24.78 -1.46
CA GLY A 412 -10.53 25.45 -1.81
C GLY A 412 -11.68 25.28 -0.81
N GLY A 413 -11.40 25.07 0.46
CA GLY A 413 -12.39 24.86 1.53
C GLY A 413 -12.56 23.39 1.93
N ARG A 414 -11.78 22.47 1.37
CA ARG A 414 -11.76 21.05 1.76
C ARG A 414 -10.42 20.70 2.37
N ASP A 415 -10.44 19.83 3.36
CA ASP A 415 -9.24 19.34 4.04
C ASP A 415 -8.76 18.02 3.48
N MET A 416 -7.46 17.77 3.62
CA MET A 416 -6.86 16.48 3.36
C MET A 416 -7.29 15.49 4.45
N SER A 417 -7.70 14.28 4.04
CA SER A 417 -7.84 13.14 4.95
C SER A 417 -6.62 12.22 4.87
N CYS A 418 -6.55 11.26 5.80
CA CYS A 418 -5.55 10.18 5.78
C CYS A 418 -5.51 9.47 4.41
N CYS A 419 -6.67 9.17 3.82
CA CYS A 419 -6.81 8.48 2.53
C CYS A 419 -6.28 9.31 1.35
N GLN A 420 -6.54 10.62 1.35
CA GLN A 420 -5.97 11.51 0.32
C GLN A 420 -4.44 11.59 0.42
N ALA A 421 -3.90 11.64 1.63
CA ALA A 421 -2.45 11.67 1.86
C ALA A 421 -1.77 10.34 1.49
N ASN A 422 -2.47 9.21 1.65
CA ASN A 422 -1.92 7.87 1.53
C ASN A 422 -2.21 7.19 0.17
N GLY A 423 -3.23 7.62 -0.56
CA GLY A 423 -3.71 6.93 -1.76
C GLY A 423 -2.66 6.80 -2.87
N ASN A 424 -1.82 7.84 -3.05
CA ASN A 424 -0.70 7.76 -4.00
C ASN A 424 0.28 6.63 -3.64
N ARG A 425 0.57 6.40 -2.35
CA ARG A 425 1.38 5.26 -1.92
C ARG A 425 0.78 3.95 -2.40
N GLY A 426 -0.54 3.77 -2.31
CA GLY A 426 -1.23 2.56 -2.78
C GLY A 426 -0.96 2.25 -4.25
N ILE A 427 -1.17 3.22 -5.14
CA ILE A 427 -0.99 3.00 -6.59
C ILE A 427 0.48 2.92 -7.02
N SER A 428 1.41 3.51 -6.29
CA SER A 428 2.86 3.45 -6.59
C SER A 428 3.57 2.26 -5.92
N GLN A 429 2.91 1.56 -5.00
CA GLN A 429 3.45 0.42 -4.26
C GLN A 429 3.84 -0.78 -5.16
N VAL A 430 3.34 -0.82 -6.38
CA VAL A 430 3.74 -1.83 -7.38
C VAL A 430 5.26 -1.90 -7.55
N ALA A 431 5.98 -0.80 -7.38
CA ALA A 431 7.45 -0.77 -7.42
C ALA A 431 8.10 -1.59 -6.28
N GLU A 432 7.37 -1.90 -5.21
CA GLU A 432 7.92 -2.62 -4.05
C GLU A 432 7.91 -4.15 -4.23
N TRP A 433 7.03 -4.67 -5.08
CA TRP A 433 6.82 -6.11 -5.24
C TRP A 433 6.94 -6.61 -6.68
N ALA A 434 6.95 -5.73 -7.67
CA ALA A 434 6.91 -6.10 -9.09
C ALA A 434 8.06 -7.03 -9.52
N LEU A 435 9.27 -6.79 -9.05
CA LEU A 435 10.45 -7.58 -9.33
C LEU A 435 11.33 -7.60 -8.08
N LEU A 436 11.53 -8.79 -7.52
CA LEU A 436 12.29 -8.99 -6.30
C LEU A 436 13.55 -9.83 -6.57
N THR A 437 14.59 -9.60 -5.78
CA THR A 437 15.87 -10.30 -5.87
C THR A 437 16.02 -11.27 -4.72
N GLY A 438 16.24 -12.54 -5.03
CA GLY A 438 16.65 -13.59 -4.09
C GLY A 438 18.14 -13.90 -4.23
N THR A 439 18.67 -14.73 -3.35
CA THR A 439 20.09 -15.11 -3.33
C THR A 439 20.54 -15.86 -4.59
N ASP A 440 19.64 -16.54 -5.29
CA ASP A 440 19.89 -17.34 -6.48
C ASP A 440 19.27 -16.78 -7.77
N GLY A 441 18.55 -15.66 -7.71
CA GLY A 441 17.92 -15.09 -8.89
C GLY A 441 16.82 -14.09 -8.65
N LEU A 442 15.98 -13.88 -9.66
CA LEU A 442 14.95 -12.86 -9.69
C LEU A 442 13.55 -13.48 -9.69
N TYR A 443 12.59 -12.77 -9.06
CA TYR A 443 11.17 -13.12 -8.97
C TYR A 443 10.34 -12.03 -9.66
N LEU A 444 9.82 -12.33 -10.85
CA LEU A 444 8.96 -11.42 -11.60
C LEU A 444 7.50 -11.65 -11.22
N ASN A 445 6.92 -10.65 -10.56
CA ASN A 445 5.55 -10.72 -10.01
C ASN A 445 4.54 -9.88 -10.80
N TYR A 446 4.96 -8.74 -11.35
CA TYR A 446 4.10 -7.83 -12.10
C TYR A 446 4.22 -8.04 -13.60
N TYR A 447 3.08 -8.08 -14.28
CA TYR A 447 2.98 -8.01 -15.72
C TYR A 447 2.29 -6.73 -16.16
N GLY A 448 2.86 -6.09 -17.18
CA GLY A 448 2.42 -4.83 -17.75
C GLY A 448 3.54 -4.20 -18.56
N ALA A 449 3.20 -3.37 -19.53
CA ALA A 449 4.22 -2.67 -20.33
C ALA A 449 5.13 -1.86 -19.40
N SER A 450 6.42 -2.19 -19.37
CA SER A 450 7.36 -1.65 -18.39
C SER A 450 8.81 -1.91 -18.74
N ASN A 451 9.71 -1.18 -18.09
CA ASN A 451 11.15 -1.35 -18.22
C ASN A 451 11.77 -1.38 -16.80
N MET A 452 11.86 -2.59 -16.22
CA MET A 452 12.31 -2.80 -14.84
C MET A 452 13.81 -3.00 -14.78
N GLN A 453 14.50 -2.10 -14.09
CA GLN A 453 15.92 -2.20 -13.82
C GLN A 453 16.17 -2.62 -12.38
N THR A 454 16.90 -3.70 -12.16
CA THR A 454 17.26 -4.25 -10.85
C THR A 454 18.70 -4.73 -10.82
N GLN A 455 19.13 -5.28 -9.69
CA GLN A 455 20.41 -5.96 -9.55
C GLN A 455 20.19 -7.41 -9.10
N THR A 456 21.03 -8.31 -9.62
CA THR A 456 21.14 -9.69 -9.11
C THR A 456 21.84 -9.69 -7.74
N ALA A 457 21.80 -10.82 -7.04
CA ALA A 457 22.56 -11.00 -5.80
C ALA A 457 24.08 -10.82 -6.00
N GLY A 458 24.58 -11.07 -7.23
CA GLY A 458 25.97 -10.83 -7.63
C GLY A 458 26.30 -9.35 -7.92
N GLY A 459 25.31 -8.46 -7.85
CA GLY A 459 25.47 -7.03 -8.13
C GLY A 459 25.44 -6.64 -9.61
N ASN A 460 25.16 -7.60 -10.50
CA ASN A 460 25.03 -7.33 -11.94
C ASN A 460 23.71 -6.61 -12.24
N SER A 461 23.77 -5.54 -13.03
CA SER A 461 22.57 -4.81 -13.45
C SER A 461 21.82 -5.58 -14.53
N VAL A 462 20.53 -5.82 -14.27
CA VAL A 462 19.61 -6.51 -15.20
C VAL A 462 18.40 -5.64 -15.44
N THR A 463 18.00 -5.54 -16.72
CA THR A 463 16.77 -4.89 -17.13
C THR A 463 15.85 -5.90 -17.80
N LEU A 464 14.60 -5.98 -17.33
CA LEU A 464 13.53 -6.73 -17.96
C LEU A 464 12.57 -5.73 -18.64
N ARG A 465 12.59 -5.68 -19.97
CA ARG A 465 11.65 -4.89 -20.76
C ARG A 465 10.46 -5.75 -21.12
N GLN A 466 9.27 -5.35 -20.69
CA GLN A 466 8.01 -5.99 -21.04
C GLN A 466 7.27 -5.21 -22.12
N GLU A 467 6.97 -5.89 -23.23
CA GLU A 467 6.14 -5.40 -24.35
C GLU A 467 4.82 -6.18 -24.32
N THR A 468 3.72 -5.51 -23.96
CA THR A 468 2.41 -6.15 -23.75
C THR A 468 1.28 -5.15 -23.75
N GLN A 469 0.05 -5.66 -23.95
CA GLN A 469 -1.20 -4.95 -23.64
C GLN A 469 -1.89 -5.51 -22.39
N TYR A 470 -1.20 -6.34 -21.61
CA TYR A 470 -1.72 -6.86 -20.34
C TYR A 470 -2.15 -5.68 -19.43
N PRO A 471 -3.30 -5.77 -18.76
CA PRO A 471 -4.22 -6.90 -18.62
C PRO A 471 -5.34 -6.99 -19.67
N LYS A 472 -5.27 -6.25 -20.78
CA LYS A 472 -6.27 -6.32 -21.87
C LYS A 472 -6.20 -7.66 -22.62
N ASN A 473 -5.00 -8.23 -22.74
CA ASN A 473 -4.79 -9.59 -23.27
C ASN A 473 -3.61 -10.27 -22.57
N GLY A 474 -3.48 -11.57 -22.76
CA GLY A 474 -2.51 -12.40 -22.04
C GLY A 474 -1.13 -12.49 -22.66
N ALA A 475 -0.84 -11.83 -23.79
CA ALA A 475 0.45 -11.92 -24.45
C ALA A 475 1.47 -10.96 -23.81
N VAL A 476 2.59 -11.48 -23.31
CA VAL A 476 3.69 -10.72 -22.71
C VAL A 476 5.00 -11.17 -23.32
N LYS A 477 5.77 -10.22 -23.88
CA LYS A 477 7.12 -10.46 -24.36
C LYS A 477 8.11 -9.72 -23.46
N ILE A 478 9.08 -10.45 -22.91
CA ILE A 478 10.11 -9.93 -22.03
C ILE A 478 11.45 -10.03 -22.74
N THR A 479 12.15 -8.91 -22.88
CA THR A 479 13.53 -8.88 -23.36
C THR A 479 14.47 -8.62 -22.20
N VAL A 480 15.46 -9.48 -22.04
CA VAL A 480 16.50 -9.36 -21.00
C VAL A 480 17.64 -8.51 -21.53
N THR A 481 18.09 -7.53 -20.74
CA THR A 481 19.35 -6.81 -20.91
C THR A 481 20.16 -7.00 -19.64
N ALA A 482 21.35 -7.58 -19.75
CA ALA A 482 22.27 -7.79 -18.64
C ALA A 482 23.58 -7.04 -18.93
N GLU A 483 24.15 -6.39 -17.93
CA GLU A 483 25.44 -5.70 -18.04
C GLU A 483 26.55 -6.70 -18.37
N GLN A 484 26.48 -7.88 -17.77
CA GLN A 484 27.35 -9.01 -18.04
C GLN A 484 26.52 -10.28 -18.17
N GLU A 485 27.01 -11.26 -18.95
CA GLU A 485 26.41 -12.60 -18.96
C GLU A 485 26.55 -13.24 -17.59
N GLU A 486 25.43 -13.67 -17.00
CA GLU A 486 25.38 -14.25 -15.64
C GLU A 486 24.38 -15.39 -15.58
N SER A 487 24.73 -16.43 -14.81
CA SER A 487 23.83 -17.55 -14.53
C SER A 487 23.02 -17.26 -13.28
N PHE A 488 21.70 -17.16 -13.45
CA PHE A 488 20.75 -17.03 -12.33
C PHE A 488 19.41 -17.64 -12.71
N VAL A 489 18.57 -17.87 -11.69
CA VAL A 489 17.19 -18.34 -11.87
C VAL A 489 16.29 -17.14 -12.07
N LEU A 490 15.55 -17.09 -13.18
CA LEU A 490 14.45 -16.15 -13.34
C LEU A 490 13.13 -16.89 -13.08
N ARG A 491 12.43 -16.48 -12.05
CA ARG A 491 11.12 -17.02 -11.66
C ARG A 491 10.01 -16.15 -12.19
N LEU A 492 9.14 -16.74 -12.99
CA LEU A 492 7.98 -16.09 -13.58
C LEU A 492 6.76 -16.51 -12.78
N ARG A 493 6.03 -15.56 -12.19
CA ARG A 493 4.75 -15.86 -11.55
C ARG A 493 3.76 -16.34 -12.63
N ILE A 494 3.19 -17.51 -12.43
CA ILE A 494 2.09 -18.01 -13.25
C ILE A 494 0.80 -17.82 -12.45
N PRO A 495 -0.07 -16.87 -12.87
CA PRO A 495 -1.27 -16.56 -12.11
C PRO A 495 -2.15 -17.78 -11.89
N VAL A 496 -2.77 -17.82 -10.73
CA VAL A 496 -3.67 -18.92 -10.32
C VAL A 496 -4.84 -19.12 -11.28
N TRP A 497 -5.33 -18.05 -11.88
CA TRP A 497 -6.45 -18.06 -12.82
C TRP A 497 -6.05 -18.47 -14.26
N SER A 498 -4.75 -18.57 -14.57
CA SER A 498 -4.26 -18.92 -15.92
C SER A 498 -3.82 -20.38 -16.00
N GLU A 499 -4.79 -21.30 -16.18
CA GLU A 499 -4.54 -22.74 -16.16
C GLU A 499 -3.75 -23.25 -17.39
N GLN A 500 -3.83 -22.55 -18.52
CA GLN A 500 -3.23 -22.94 -19.79
C GLN A 500 -2.14 -21.97 -20.24
N THR A 501 -1.34 -21.48 -19.31
CA THR A 501 -0.23 -20.58 -19.63
C THR A 501 0.82 -21.28 -20.49
N VAL A 502 1.23 -20.62 -21.58
CA VAL A 502 2.36 -21.06 -22.41
C VAL A 502 3.55 -20.14 -22.19
N VAL A 503 4.71 -20.72 -21.95
CA VAL A 503 5.99 -20.01 -21.84
C VAL A 503 6.94 -20.48 -22.94
N ARG A 504 7.64 -19.54 -23.56
CA ARG A 504 8.75 -19.80 -24.51
C ARG A 504 9.96 -19.02 -24.10
N VAL A 505 11.14 -19.61 -24.32
CA VAL A 505 12.44 -18.93 -24.15
C VAL A 505 13.19 -19.03 -25.47
N ASN A 506 13.50 -17.90 -26.09
CA ASN A 506 14.14 -17.81 -27.40
C ASN A 506 13.42 -18.65 -28.48
N GLY A 507 12.08 -18.69 -28.41
CA GLY A 507 11.20 -19.42 -29.33
C GLY A 507 10.96 -20.89 -28.95
N GLU A 508 11.71 -21.47 -28.02
CA GLU A 508 11.52 -22.86 -27.56
C GLU A 508 10.43 -22.93 -26.48
N VAL A 509 9.48 -23.85 -26.61
CA VAL A 509 8.39 -24.07 -25.65
C VAL A 509 8.94 -24.68 -24.37
N CYS A 510 8.53 -24.11 -23.24
CA CYS A 510 8.85 -24.64 -21.92
C CYS A 510 7.76 -25.62 -21.45
N GLU A 511 8.18 -26.75 -20.91
CA GLU A 511 7.28 -27.78 -20.37
C GLU A 511 7.11 -27.61 -18.86
N GLY A 512 6.01 -28.14 -18.31
CA GLY A 512 5.76 -28.19 -16.86
C GLY A 512 5.31 -26.88 -16.24
N VAL A 513 4.85 -25.90 -17.03
CA VAL A 513 4.25 -24.67 -16.55
C VAL A 513 2.95 -24.97 -15.81
N ARG A 514 2.77 -24.44 -14.60
CA ARG A 514 1.58 -24.67 -13.76
C ARG A 514 1.07 -23.39 -13.14
N ALA A 515 -0.25 -23.20 -13.17
CA ALA A 515 -0.93 -22.09 -12.53
C ALA A 515 -0.68 -22.08 -10.99
N GLY A 516 -0.64 -20.91 -10.40
CA GLY A 516 -0.45 -20.72 -8.96
C GLY A 516 0.98 -21.02 -8.47
N THR A 517 1.99 -21.02 -9.36
CA THR A 517 3.39 -21.29 -9.01
C THR A 517 4.33 -20.27 -9.62
N TYR A 518 5.57 -20.26 -9.16
CA TYR A 518 6.67 -19.68 -9.94
C TYR A 518 7.20 -20.71 -10.93
N TYR A 519 7.26 -20.34 -12.20
CA TYR A 519 7.96 -21.13 -13.22
C TYR A 519 9.42 -20.71 -13.23
N GLU A 520 10.33 -21.64 -12.96
CA GLU A 520 11.76 -21.40 -12.84
C GLU A 520 12.51 -21.61 -14.15
N ILE A 521 13.29 -20.63 -14.58
CA ILE A 521 14.16 -20.71 -15.75
C ILE A 521 15.61 -20.50 -15.29
N SER A 522 16.37 -21.60 -15.16
CA SER A 522 17.78 -21.59 -14.78
C SER A 522 18.65 -21.62 -16.03
N ARG A 523 19.39 -20.55 -16.28
CA ARG A 523 20.32 -20.46 -17.42
C ARG A 523 21.34 -19.33 -17.28
N SER A 524 22.35 -19.28 -18.14
CA SER A 524 23.16 -18.09 -18.35
C SER A 524 22.37 -17.08 -19.20
N TRP A 525 22.07 -15.93 -18.59
CA TRP A 525 21.31 -14.86 -19.24
C TRP A 525 22.24 -13.85 -19.89
N LYS A 526 21.90 -13.43 -21.10
CA LYS A 526 22.63 -12.41 -21.85
C LYS A 526 21.67 -11.43 -22.51
N THR A 527 22.20 -10.26 -22.84
CA THR A 527 21.44 -9.23 -23.56
C THR A 527 20.91 -9.79 -24.88
N GLY A 528 19.59 -9.62 -25.07
CA GLY A 528 18.84 -10.09 -26.22
C GLY A 528 18.11 -11.42 -26.01
N ASP A 529 18.24 -12.08 -24.86
CA ASP A 529 17.38 -13.23 -24.54
C ASP A 529 15.93 -12.76 -24.43
N VAL A 530 15.01 -13.57 -24.97
CA VAL A 530 13.58 -13.25 -25.07
C VAL A 530 12.76 -14.34 -24.39
N ILE A 531 11.82 -13.92 -23.56
CA ILE A 531 10.80 -14.78 -22.95
C ILE A 531 9.44 -14.32 -23.46
N GLU A 532 8.62 -15.26 -23.90
CA GLU A 532 7.25 -15.01 -24.33
C GLU A 532 6.29 -15.80 -23.45
N LEU A 533 5.33 -15.10 -22.82
CA LEU A 533 4.25 -15.71 -22.07
C LEU A 533 2.93 -15.47 -22.80
N HIS A 534 2.05 -16.44 -22.69
CA HIS A 534 0.66 -16.30 -23.09
C HIS A 534 -0.25 -16.82 -21.99
N PHE A 535 -0.89 -15.91 -21.26
CA PHE A 535 -1.84 -16.22 -20.20
C PHE A 535 -3.22 -16.55 -20.79
N ASP A 536 -3.90 -17.49 -20.17
CA ASP A 536 -5.24 -17.91 -20.52
C ASP A 536 -6.28 -16.93 -19.92
N MET A 537 -6.54 -15.84 -20.65
CA MET A 537 -7.43 -14.76 -20.24
C MET A 537 -8.90 -15.17 -20.43
N GLN A 538 -9.48 -15.83 -19.42
CA GLN A 538 -10.88 -16.25 -19.42
C GLN A 538 -11.68 -15.59 -18.31
N MET A 539 -13.01 -15.58 -18.45
CA MET A 539 -13.90 -15.20 -17.36
C MET A 539 -13.87 -16.25 -16.27
N HIS A 540 -13.63 -15.84 -15.04
CA HIS A 540 -13.74 -16.68 -13.86
C HIS A 540 -14.55 -16.00 -12.78
N PHE A 541 -14.96 -16.74 -11.74
CA PHE A 541 -15.98 -16.28 -10.83
C PHE A 541 -15.60 -16.56 -9.38
N TRP A 542 -15.96 -15.65 -8.49
CA TRP A 542 -15.99 -15.90 -7.06
C TRP A 542 -17.42 -15.79 -6.56
N MET A 543 -17.97 -16.88 -6.05
CA MET A 543 -19.33 -16.92 -5.54
C MET A 543 -19.33 -16.58 -4.05
N ALA A 544 -20.21 -15.66 -3.65
CA ALA A 544 -20.44 -15.40 -2.24
C ALA A 544 -21.02 -16.63 -1.54
N GLU A 545 -20.63 -16.86 -0.30
CA GLU A 545 -21.16 -17.96 0.50
C GLU A 545 -22.68 -17.90 0.62
N LYS A 546 -23.28 -19.09 0.63
CA LYS A 546 -24.73 -19.24 0.70
C LYS A 546 -25.28 -18.62 1.98
N GLY A 547 -26.15 -17.63 1.85
CA GLY A 547 -26.85 -16.98 2.96
C GLY A 547 -26.30 -15.62 3.37
N THR A 548 -25.14 -15.17 2.87
CA THR A 548 -24.55 -13.87 3.23
C THR A 548 -25.14 -12.72 2.41
N ILE A 549 -24.81 -12.57 1.13
CA ILE A 549 -25.32 -11.51 0.24
C ILE A 549 -26.27 -12.02 -0.85
N GLY A 550 -26.87 -13.18 -0.62
CA GLY A 550 -27.70 -13.85 -1.62
C GLY A 550 -26.83 -14.56 -2.67
N GLN A 551 -27.43 -14.94 -3.78
CA GLN A 551 -26.75 -15.66 -4.86
C GLN A 551 -26.03 -14.70 -5.79
N LYS A 552 -25.00 -14.02 -5.29
CA LYS A 552 -24.19 -13.09 -6.06
C LYS A 552 -22.83 -13.70 -6.37
N VAL A 553 -22.29 -13.28 -7.49
CA VAL A 553 -20.94 -13.63 -7.94
C VAL A 553 -20.16 -12.38 -8.30
N SER A 554 -18.86 -12.40 -8.07
CA SER A 554 -17.93 -11.48 -8.70
C SER A 554 -17.38 -12.11 -9.96
N VAL A 555 -17.26 -11.32 -11.01
CA VAL A 555 -16.80 -11.77 -12.34
C VAL A 555 -15.44 -11.13 -12.60
N TYR A 556 -14.47 -11.95 -12.97
CA TYR A 556 -13.13 -11.50 -13.29
C TYR A 556 -12.73 -11.86 -14.71
N TYR A 557 -11.92 -11.01 -15.32
CA TYR A 557 -11.20 -11.29 -16.55
C TYR A 557 -9.70 -11.14 -16.29
N GLY A 558 -8.98 -12.26 -16.22
CA GLY A 558 -7.64 -12.24 -15.68
C GLY A 558 -7.61 -11.64 -14.25
N PRO A 559 -6.76 -10.63 -13.96
CA PRO A 559 -6.73 -10.01 -12.63
C PRO A 559 -7.84 -8.97 -12.40
N LEU A 560 -8.62 -8.62 -13.43
CA LEU A 560 -9.57 -7.52 -13.40
C LEU A 560 -10.94 -7.95 -12.92
N LEU A 561 -11.41 -7.38 -11.82
CA LEU A 561 -12.80 -7.45 -11.39
C LEU A 561 -13.65 -6.62 -12.36
N LEU A 562 -14.77 -7.17 -12.80
CA LEU A 562 -15.70 -6.52 -13.70
C LEU A 562 -16.92 -5.98 -12.94
N ALA A 563 -17.38 -4.80 -13.35
CA ALA A 563 -18.55 -4.14 -12.81
C ALA A 563 -19.37 -3.49 -13.92
N TYR A 564 -20.65 -3.24 -13.66
CA TYR A 564 -21.52 -2.45 -14.54
C TYR A 564 -22.09 -1.24 -13.81
N GLN A 565 -22.31 -0.14 -14.54
CA GLN A 565 -22.97 1.06 -14.00
C GLN A 565 -24.48 0.85 -13.93
N THR A 566 -25.09 1.33 -12.83
CA THR A 566 -26.54 1.30 -12.68
C THR A 566 -27.22 2.44 -13.43
N SER A 567 -28.48 2.24 -13.79
CA SER A 567 -29.35 3.22 -14.41
C SER A 567 -30.81 2.97 -14.02
N ASP A 568 -31.77 3.72 -14.56
CA ASP A 568 -33.19 3.47 -14.32
C ASP A 568 -33.64 2.07 -14.72
N SER A 569 -33.03 1.49 -15.77
CA SER A 569 -33.28 0.13 -16.24
C SER A 569 -32.35 -0.92 -15.65
N LEU A 570 -31.10 -0.57 -15.35
CA LEU A 570 -30.07 -1.48 -14.82
C LEU A 570 -29.88 -1.26 -13.32
N ARG A 571 -30.51 -2.08 -12.51
CA ARG A 571 -30.50 -1.99 -11.05
C ARG A 571 -29.51 -2.98 -10.42
N PRO A 572 -29.11 -2.78 -9.14
CA PRO A 572 -28.26 -3.75 -8.41
C PRO A 572 -28.87 -5.17 -8.32
N THR A 573 -30.16 -5.31 -8.62
CA THR A 573 -30.89 -6.59 -8.66
C THR A 573 -31.04 -7.16 -10.07
N THR A 574 -30.42 -6.53 -11.10
CA THR A 574 -30.42 -7.07 -12.47
C THR A 574 -29.75 -8.44 -12.48
N ARG A 575 -30.47 -9.43 -13.06
CA ARG A 575 -30.04 -10.83 -13.08
C ARG A 575 -29.37 -11.17 -14.40
N PHE A 576 -28.36 -12.04 -14.31
CA PHE A 576 -27.63 -12.60 -15.45
C PHE A 576 -27.62 -14.13 -15.37
N GLU A 577 -27.54 -14.77 -16.53
CA GLU A 577 -27.23 -16.20 -16.61
C GLU A 577 -25.72 -16.40 -16.68
N ILE A 578 -25.22 -17.44 -16.05
CA ILE A 578 -23.77 -17.69 -15.95
C ILE A 578 -23.13 -17.88 -17.31
N ASP A 579 -23.80 -18.64 -18.19
CA ASP A 579 -23.28 -18.86 -19.54
C ASP A 579 -23.17 -17.54 -20.33
N THR A 580 -24.09 -16.60 -20.08
CA THR A 580 -24.04 -15.26 -20.69
C THR A 580 -22.87 -14.46 -20.13
N LEU A 581 -22.57 -14.54 -18.83
CA LEU A 581 -21.41 -13.91 -18.21
C LEU A 581 -20.09 -14.53 -18.72
N ARG A 582 -20.04 -15.84 -18.92
CA ARG A 582 -18.86 -16.52 -19.52
C ARG A 582 -18.62 -16.13 -20.97
N ALA A 583 -19.68 -15.89 -21.70
CA ALA A 583 -19.66 -15.58 -23.13
C ALA A 583 -19.65 -14.07 -23.42
N MET A 584 -19.30 -13.23 -22.46
CA MET A 584 -19.21 -11.79 -22.69
C MET A 584 -18.26 -11.45 -23.84
N GLU A 585 -18.70 -10.58 -24.73
CA GLU A 585 -17.95 -10.17 -25.90
C GLU A 585 -17.10 -8.93 -25.61
N PRO A 586 -15.79 -8.94 -25.88
CA PRO A 586 -14.95 -7.74 -25.72
C PRO A 586 -15.40 -6.65 -26.71
N ILE A 587 -15.42 -5.42 -26.23
CA ILE A 587 -15.71 -4.23 -27.02
C ILE A 587 -14.69 -3.14 -26.76
N GLU A 588 -14.55 -2.19 -27.67
CA GLU A 588 -13.81 -0.97 -27.39
C GLU A 588 -14.60 -0.09 -26.41
N GLY A 589 -13.92 0.50 -25.44
CA GLY A 589 -14.49 1.34 -24.39
C GLY A 589 -13.43 2.16 -23.68
N ASP A 590 -13.83 2.99 -22.71
CA ASP A 590 -12.95 3.94 -22.01
C ASP A 590 -12.15 3.27 -20.86
N GLY A 591 -12.47 2.02 -20.49
CA GLY A 591 -11.78 1.28 -19.43
C GLY A 591 -10.48 0.60 -19.89
N LEU A 592 -9.80 -0.04 -18.93
CA LEU A 592 -8.72 -0.98 -19.25
C LEU A 592 -9.28 -2.13 -20.12
N VAL A 593 -10.49 -2.59 -19.81
CA VAL A 593 -11.29 -3.54 -20.60
C VAL A 593 -12.75 -3.17 -20.57
N SER A 594 -13.48 -3.55 -21.62
CA SER A 594 -14.95 -3.45 -21.68
C SER A 594 -15.55 -4.66 -22.39
N PHE A 595 -16.72 -5.10 -21.92
CA PHE A 595 -17.42 -6.27 -22.45
C PHE A 595 -18.91 -5.99 -22.57
N ARG A 596 -19.53 -6.59 -23.59
CA ARG A 596 -20.98 -6.59 -23.77
C ARG A 596 -21.55 -7.88 -23.21
N CYS A 597 -22.61 -7.74 -22.42
CA CYS A 597 -23.39 -8.83 -21.88
C CYS A 597 -24.89 -8.61 -22.13
N THR A 598 -25.70 -9.64 -21.98
CA THR A 598 -27.17 -9.53 -22.03
C THR A 598 -27.74 -9.99 -20.69
N SER A 599 -28.61 -9.18 -20.07
CA SER A 599 -29.31 -9.56 -18.84
C SER A 599 -30.33 -10.68 -19.10
N SER A 600 -30.80 -11.36 -18.04
CA SER A 600 -31.88 -12.38 -18.16
C SER A 600 -33.20 -11.82 -18.70
N LYS A 601 -33.34 -10.49 -18.79
CA LYS A 601 -34.49 -9.81 -19.41
C LYS A 601 -34.24 -9.37 -20.85
N GLY A 602 -33.07 -9.66 -21.41
CA GLY A 602 -32.68 -9.28 -22.77
C GLY A 602 -32.13 -7.88 -22.92
N GLU A 603 -31.78 -7.19 -21.82
CA GLU A 603 -31.20 -5.86 -21.85
C GLU A 603 -29.70 -5.95 -22.14
N ALA A 604 -29.18 -5.11 -23.03
CA ALA A 604 -27.74 -5.01 -23.28
C ALA A 604 -27.06 -4.25 -22.13
N VAL A 605 -26.00 -4.83 -21.56
CA VAL A 605 -25.26 -4.30 -20.43
C VAL A 605 -23.78 -4.25 -20.79
N ILE A 606 -23.13 -3.13 -20.47
CA ILE A 606 -21.68 -3.00 -20.60
C ILE A 606 -21.04 -3.23 -19.23
N PHE A 607 -20.17 -4.22 -19.17
CA PHE A 607 -19.26 -4.45 -18.06
C PHE A 607 -17.93 -3.79 -18.37
N THR A 608 -17.35 -3.11 -17.40
CA THR A 608 -15.98 -2.56 -17.47
C THR A 608 -15.18 -3.03 -16.29
N ASP A 609 -13.86 -2.84 -16.33
CA ASP A 609 -13.03 -3.10 -15.17
C ASP A 609 -13.44 -2.21 -13.98
N TYR A 610 -13.20 -2.71 -12.76
CA TYR A 610 -13.61 -2.06 -11.54
C TYR A 610 -12.98 -0.66 -11.37
N TYR A 611 -11.72 -0.45 -11.80
CA TYR A 611 -11.08 0.87 -11.75
C TYR A 611 -11.90 1.90 -12.54
N SER A 612 -12.41 1.53 -13.71
CA SER A 612 -13.15 2.43 -14.61
C SER A 612 -14.60 2.64 -14.19
N ALA A 613 -15.20 1.70 -13.45
CA ALA A 613 -16.60 1.79 -13.02
C ALA A 613 -16.78 2.88 -11.95
N GLY A 614 -17.79 3.74 -12.13
CA GLY A 614 -18.21 4.74 -11.15
C GLY A 614 -17.22 5.89 -10.88
N ARG A 615 -16.19 6.08 -11.73
CA ARG A 615 -15.14 7.09 -11.51
C ARG A 615 -15.65 8.53 -11.52
N ASN A 616 -16.75 8.80 -12.20
CA ASN A 616 -17.36 10.13 -12.27
C ASN A 616 -18.55 10.30 -11.31
N GLY A 617 -18.67 9.38 -10.32
CA GLY A 617 -19.73 9.42 -9.30
C GLY A 617 -20.99 8.61 -9.66
N GLU A 618 -21.00 7.88 -10.79
CA GLU A 618 -22.10 6.97 -11.10
C GLU A 618 -22.09 5.77 -10.14
N ALA A 619 -23.29 5.28 -9.82
CA ALA A 619 -23.40 4.05 -9.05
C ALA A 619 -23.09 2.82 -9.92
N PHE A 620 -22.40 1.83 -9.34
CA PHE A 620 -21.98 0.60 -10.03
C PHE A 620 -22.20 -0.62 -9.15
N VAL A 621 -22.08 -1.80 -9.77
CA VAL A 621 -22.25 -3.12 -9.15
C VAL A 621 -21.14 -4.05 -9.59
N SER A 622 -20.45 -4.67 -8.64
CA SER A 622 -19.46 -5.74 -8.86
C SER A 622 -19.87 -7.09 -8.27
N TRP A 623 -20.86 -7.09 -7.38
CA TRP A 623 -21.53 -8.29 -6.91
C TRP A 623 -22.78 -8.57 -7.74
N ILE A 624 -22.65 -9.44 -8.71
CA ILE A 624 -23.64 -9.69 -9.78
C ILE A 624 -24.65 -10.74 -9.33
N VAL A 625 -25.95 -10.48 -9.49
CA VAL A 625 -26.99 -11.48 -9.24
C VAL A 625 -27.00 -12.50 -10.39
N ALA A 626 -26.58 -13.73 -10.11
CA ALA A 626 -26.47 -14.79 -11.08
C ALA A 626 -27.14 -16.11 -10.63
N GLY A 627 -27.16 -17.15 -11.49
CA GLY A 627 -27.78 -18.45 -11.20
C GLY A 627 -27.04 -19.30 -10.17
N ARG A 628 -27.63 -20.46 -9.82
CA ARG A 628 -27.32 -21.21 -8.59
C ARG A 628 -26.18 -22.23 -8.68
N ASP A 629 -25.73 -22.63 -9.85
CA ASP A 629 -24.90 -23.82 -10.03
C ASP A 629 -23.52 -23.47 -10.62
N LEU A 630 -22.74 -22.70 -9.83
CA LEU A 630 -21.38 -22.36 -10.18
C LEU A 630 -20.38 -23.19 -9.39
N GLU A 631 -19.47 -23.86 -10.12
CA GLU A 631 -18.16 -24.17 -9.56
C GLU A 631 -17.36 -22.86 -9.46
N THR A 632 -17.09 -22.44 -8.26
CA THR A 632 -16.20 -21.31 -8.01
C THR A 632 -14.77 -21.78 -8.11
N ILE A 633 -13.87 -20.90 -8.52
CA ILE A 633 -12.46 -21.06 -8.16
C ILE A 633 -12.42 -20.88 -6.64
N SER A 634 -12.45 -21.98 -5.90
CA SER A 634 -12.33 -21.94 -4.46
C SER A 634 -10.86 -21.79 -4.08
N PHE A 635 -10.59 -21.04 -3.03
CA PHE A 635 -9.25 -20.94 -2.44
C PHE A 635 -8.68 -22.29 -2.00
N GLU A 636 -9.52 -23.27 -1.70
CA GLU A 636 -9.16 -24.66 -1.42
C GLU A 636 -8.33 -25.31 -2.53
N LYS A 637 -8.53 -24.92 -3.77
CA LYS A 637 -7.81 -25.48 -4.92
C LYS A 637 -6.31 -25.12 -4.94
N TYR A 638 -5.92 -24.07 -4.24
CA TYR A 638 -4.57 -23.49 -4.30
C TYR A 638 -3.68 -23.74 -3.07
N GLY A 639 -4.07 -24.68 -2.23
CA GLY A 639 -3.18 -25.21 -1.18
C GLY A 639 -2.99 -24.25 -0.01
N ASN A 640 -3.99 -23.46 0.35
CA ASN A 640 -3.97 -22.70 1.59
C ASN A 640 -3.95 -23.64 2.79
N PRO A 641 -2.87 -23.69 3.60
CA PRO A 641 -2.78 -24.60 4.74
C PRO A 641 -3.81 -24.31 5.82
N VAL A 642 -4.33 -23.08 5.93
CA VAL A 642 -5.38 -22.70 6.90
C VAL A 642 -6.74 -23.28 6.50
N TRP A 643 -7.04 -23.38 5.22
CA TRP A 643 -8.31 -23.91 4.70
C TRP A 643 -8.36 -25.44 4.67
N ASN A 644 -7.22 -26.11 4.49
CA ASN A 644 -7.16 -27.57 4.47
C ASN A 644 -7.36 -28.21 5.85
N ASN A 645 -7.40 -27.42 6.93
CA ASN A 645 -7.56 -27.88 8.31
C ASN A 645 -8.88 -27.46 8.97
N ARG A 646 -9.85 -26.93 8.22
CA ARG A 646 -11.20 -26.57 8.72
C ARG A 646 -12.31 -27.48 8.17
#